data_8674024d178638290db15f1c7270181d
#
_entry.id   8674024d178638290db15f1c7270181d
#
_cell.length_a   1.000
_cell.length_b   1.000
_cell.length_c   1.000
_cell.angle_alpha   90.00
_cell.angle_beta   90.00
_cell.angle_gamma   90.00
#
_symmetry.space_group_name_H-M   'P 1'
#
loop_
_entity.id
_entity.type
_entity.pdbx_description
1 polymer ?
#
loop_
_entity_poly.entity_id
_entity_poly.type
_entity_poly.pdbx_seq_one_letter_code
_entity_poly.pdbx_strand_id
1 'polypeptide(L)'
;MKDMKKTAALLAAMALLGVGSASAAEAAPMYALKGITVTATRQAESLKDVPANVQVITEKDIKLRNVQTASDAVAMATGVSASNSVEGTVNLRGYNSKNILVLVDGQQMNTAWDGDVDWNMIPVENIRKIEVVSGGQSALYGGRAVGGVINIMTKSEKRDGVHGSAVVSYGSHGTVKQAYAVHGKKDKLSWGTFYESKITNGWKSYNVYLSKKKSTGLTTTTGAKLDSTADGGTIIGNRGNKYVLSESYGFNLGYAFNDDQKLTYKYTHSIYDWHYDGAESFTGKWEQSGKYSAKTFLGDKGWRTYNMHSLTYNDQRNKVHAHFGYVDYTKDGSITPVNVDPNNNFDGSGTKKSYPSKSWDFELNKRWTLGTHTILAGTSYGQDQFSQDVYGKVADWKNWNSTVLSKAVEKHSGKDKIWALYLQDKWEFSSKWTAYLGGRYDHYKKYDGFTQTVQDDRVTGSTSYGSSSYSKFSPKLSLDYKWDDNTNLYVSYGKSFNPPILYQIYREGTSVLGNTIHSNPDLAPETIDNWEIGMKKKVGNKTDIHADVFYAKTTDAIQLVELDDENKKYQNVGEAKTHGFEIAVSQKHSDSWTSYINYTWQTGKINDDKNYDIPRHLLHLGTTFHKDPWTVNVDGMFISDRTEAGMIGGHFKSRDAYFLLNLNTNYQFNKNFSMQFAIENVLDREYFDEDISTNHYYIGDGRTFTLSARYAF
;
A
#
# COMPACT_ATOMS: atom_id res chain seq x y z
N MET A 1 10.21 3.43 29.48
CA MET A 1 10.46 4.59 30.36
C MET A 1 11.94 5.00 30.48
N LYS A 2 12.89 4.08 30.56
CA LYS A 2 14.33 4.44 30.66
C LYS A 2 14.88 5.08 29.38
N ASP A 3 14.39 4.65 28.22
CA ASP A 3 14.82 5.18 26.91
C ASP A 3 14.16 6.52 26.56
N MET A 4 12.93 6.76 27.01
CA MET A 4 12.25 8.07 26.86
C MET A 4 13.02 9.23 27.49
N LYS A 5 13.70 9.01 28.66
CA LYS A 5 14.50 10.04 29.30
C LYS A 5 15.77 10.37 28.53
N LYS A 6 16.34 9.40 27.81
CA LYS A 6 17.50 9.62 26.92
C LYS A 6 17.11 10.40 25.67
N THR A 7 15.95 10.12 25.10
CA THR A 7 15.46 10.81 23.90
C THR A 7 15.09 12.27 24.18
N ALA A 8 14.46 12.54 25.34
CA ALA A 8 14.17 13.92 25.77
C ALA A 8 15.44 14.75 26.01
N ALA A 9 16.50 14.12 26.55
CA ALA A 9 17.80 14.77 26.76
C ALA A 9 18.52 15.09 25.43
N LEU A 10 18.37 14.23 24.41
CA LEU A 10 18.94 14.46 23.08
C LEU A 10 18.25 15.63 22.36
N LEU A 11 16.92 15.76 22.50
CA LEU A 11 16.15 16.89 21.96
C LEU A 11 16.50 18.23 22.61
N ALA A 12 16.73 18.23 23.91
CA ALA A 12 17.18 19.42 24.63
C ALA A 12 18.60 19.85 24.22
N ALA A 13 19.47 18.91 23.91
CA ALA A 13 20.84 19.16 23.43
C ALA A 13 20.88 19.69 21.98
N MET A 14 19.96 19.21 21.11
CA MET A 14 19.86 19.67 19.72
C MET A 14 19.24 21.08 19.59
N ALA A 15 18.38 21.49 20.50
CA ALA A 15 17.78 22.83 20.50
C ALA A 15 18.77 23.96 20.77
N LEU A 16 19.97 23.64 21.26
CA LEU A 16 21.03 24.61 21.65
C LEU A 16 22.05 24.89 20.54
N LEU A 17 21.98 24.21 19.38
CA LEU A 17 22.97 24.35 18.30
C LEU A 17 22.37 25.05 17.06
N GLY A 18 22.56 26.32 16.94
CA GLY A 18 22.75 27.05 15.68
C GLY A 18 21.62 27.86 15.06
N VAL A 19 21.91 29.12 14.89
CA VAL A 19 21.11 30.15 14.21
C VAL A 19 21.59 30.34 12.77
N GLY A 20 20.73 30.19 11.82
CA GLY A 20 20.96 30.53 10.41
C GLY A 20 19.63 30.62 9.62
N SER A 21 19.41 31.63 8.79
CA SER A 21 18.14 31.98 8.12
C SER A 21 17.87 31.21 6.83
N ALA A 22 16.67 30.65 6.67
CA ALA A 22 16.15 30.15 5.40
C ALA A 22 14.74 30.70 5.14
N SER A 23 14.47 31.10 3.90
CA SER A 23 13.16 31.59 3.47
C SER A 23 12.13 30.47 3.36
N ALA A 24 10.90 30.74 3.77
CA ALA A 24 9.77 29.83 3.60
C ALA A 24 9.47 29.64 2.11
N ALA A 25 9.53 28.40 1.63
CA ALA A 25 9.09 28.05 0.28
C ALA A 25 7.56 27.98 0.23
N GLU A 26 6.98 28.67 -0.74
CA GLU A 26 5.54 28.72 -1.01
C GLU A 26 4.92 27.34 -1.23
N ALA A 27 3.75 27.07 -0.65
CA ALA A 27 3.06 25.80 -0.80
C ALA A 27 2.51 25.64 -2.22
N ALA A 28 3.08 24.78 -3.05
CA ALA A 28 2.41 24.36 -4.27
C ALA A 28 1.21 23.46 -3.88
N PRO A 29 0.02 23.66 -4.46
CA PRO A 29 -1.11 22.78 -4.21
C PRO A 29 -0.84 21.37 -4.77
N MET A 30 -1.40 20.33 -4.15
CA MET A 30 -1.21 18.91 -4.49
C MET A 30 -1.51 18.58 -5.98
N TYR A 31 -2.28 19.42 -6.66
CA TYR A 31 -2.68 19.28 -8.06
C TYR A 31 -2.17 20.41 -8.95
N ALA A 32 -1.05 21.06 -8.61
CA ALA A 32 -0.47 22.07 -9.47
C ALA A 32 -0.05 21.48 -10.83
N LEU A 33 -0.71 21.86 -11.91
CA LEU A 33 -0.39 21.38 -13.26
C LEU A 33 0.92 21.95 -13.84
N LYS A 34 1.40 23.09 -13.35
CA LYS A 34 2.67 23.70 -13.80
C LYS A 34 3.79 23.49 -12.77
N GLY A 35 4.98 23.18 -13.27
CA GLY A 35 6.19 23.05 -12.45
C GLY A 35 6.40 21.68 -11.80
N ILE A 36 5.47 20.74 -11.95
CA ILE A 36 5.63 19.38 -11.47
C ILE A 36 6.05 18.48 -12.63
N THR A 37 7.20 17.82 -12.46
CA THR A 37 7.69 16.81 -13.39
C THR A 37 7.39 15.43 -12.81
N VAL A 38 6.81 14.57 -13.62
CA VAL A 38 6.49 13.17 -13.29
C VAL A 38 7.29 12.21 -14.15
N THR A 39 7.48 11.01 -13.65
CA THR A 39 8.18 9.92 -14.33
C THR A 39 7.26 8.74 -14.68
N ALA A 40 5.97 8.98 -14.55
CA ALA A 40 4.90 8.00 -14.78
C ALA A 40 4.89 7.36 -16.18
N THR A 41 5.47 8.04 -17.18
CA THR A 41 5.66 7.55 -18.54
C THR A 41 7.07 6.99 -18.77
N ARG A 42 7.81 6.67 -17.69
CA ARG A 42 9.25 6.36 -17.69
C ARG A 42 10.13 7.45 -18.29
N GLN A 43 9.58 8.63 -18.42
CA GLN A 43 10.23 9.84 -18.90
C GLN A 43 9.89 10.99 -17.96
N ALA A 44 10.82 11.93 -17.78
CA ALA A 44 10.55 13.16 -17.06
C ALA A 44 9.71 14.09 -17.94
N GLU A 45 8.43 14.21 -17.67
CA GLU A 45 7.48 15.05 -18.40
C GLU A 45 6.73 15.99 -17.46
N SER A 46 6.20 17.09 -17.98
CA SER A 46 5.29 17.94 -17.25
C SER A 46 3.99 17.18 -16.96
N LEU A 47 3.49 17.25 -15.74
CA LEU A 47 2.22 16.64 -15.35
C LEU A 47 1.06 17.00 -16.29
N LYS A 48 1.07 18.22 -16.82
CA LYS A 48 0.06 18.71 -17.76
C LYS A 48 0.02 17.91 -19.06
N ASP A 49 1.19 17.49 -19.55
CA ASP A 49 1.35 16.93 -20.90
C ASP A 49 1.24 15.39 -20.95
N VAL A 50 1.07 14.73 -19.78
CA VAL A 50 0.90 13.28 -19.72
C VAL A 50 -0.56 12.90 -19.97
N PRO A 51 -0.90 12.08 -21.01
CA PRO A 51 -2.28 11.68 -21.30
C PRO A 51 -2.77 10.54 -20.41
N ALA A 52 -2.79 10.79 -19.11
CA ALA A 52 -3.27 9.88 -18.07
C ALA A 52 -3.62 10.67 -16.80
N ASN A 53 -4.43 10.08 -15.92
CA ASN A 53 -4.60 10.60 -14.58
C ASN A 53 -3.36 10.30 -13.75
N VAL A 54 -2.56 11.34 -13.51
CA VAL A 54 -1.36 11.27 -12.68
C VAL A 54 -1.48 12.29 -11.56
N GLN A 55 -1.22 11.84 -10.34
CA GLN A 55 -1.25 12.69 -9.16
C GLN A 55 0.07 12.60 -8.42
N VAL A 56 0.48 13.69 -7.81
CA VAL A 56 1.76 13.80 -7.12
C VAL A 56 1.53 14.25 -5.69
N ILE A 57 1.97 13.43 -4.75
CA ILE A 57 1.95 13.72 -3.32
C ILE A 57 3.39 14.05 -2.92
N THR A 58 3.61 15.23 -2.40
CA THR A 58 4.95 15.72 -2.05
C THR A 58 5.27 15.48 -0.57
N GLU A 59 6.55 15.53 -0.22
CA GLU A 59 6.99 15.53 1.18
C GLU A 59 6.26 16.61 2.01
N LYS A 60 5.95 17.75 1.41
CA LYS A 60 5.24 18.83 2.07
C LYS A 60 3.80 18.45 2.39
N ASP A 61 3.10 17.78 1.48
CA ASP A 61 1.73 17.28 1.70
C ASP A 61 1.70 16.26 2.85
N ILE A 62 2.67 15.34 2.87
CA ILE A 62 2.84 14.34 3.93
C ILE A 62 3.02 15.00 5.30
N LYS A 63 3.92 15.98 5.39
CA LYS A 63 4.18 16.71 6.64
C LYS A 63 2.98 17.53 7.10
N LEU A 64 2.35 18.24 6.16
CA LEU A 64 1.22 19.14 6.44
C LEU A 64 0.04 18.39 7.08
N ARG A 65 -0.21 17.14 6.67
CA ARG A 65 -1.34 16.32 7.11
C ARG A 65 -1.01 15.31 8.20
N ASN A 66 0.19 15.40 8.79
CA ASN A 66 0.63 14.46 9.84
C ASN A 66 0.48 12.98 9.45
N VAL A 67 0.75 12.65 8.20
CA VAL A 67 0.60 11.29 7.67
C VAL A 67 1.45 10.31 8.46
N GLN A 68 0.83 9.20 8.90
CA GLN A 68 1.47 8.23 9.79
C GLN A 68 2.00 6.99 9.07
N THR A 69 1.45 6.64 7.89
CA THR A 69 1.83 5.47 7.09
C THR A 69 1.92 5.84 5.61
N ALA A 70 2.59 5.02 4.82
CA ALA A 70 2.63 5.23 3.37
C ALA A 70 1.27 5.00 2.70
N SER A 71 0.42 4.13 3.24
CA SER A 71 -0.97 3.93 2.77
C SER A 71 -1.82 5.19 2.98
N ASP A 72 -1.71 5.87 4.14
CA ASP A 72 -2.40 7.14 4.39
C ASP A 72 -1.93 8.23 3.41
N ALA A 73 -0.63 8.24 3.07
CA ALA A 73 -0.12 9.16 2.06
C ALA A 73 -0.78 8.94 0.70
N VAL A 74 -0.85 7.70 0.24
CA VAL A 74 -1.44 7.34 -1.06
C VAL A 74 -2.95 7.58 -1.07
N ALA A 75 -3.64 7.38 0.05
CA ALA A 75 -5.08 7.62 0.19
C ALA A 75 -5.51 9.06 -0.10
N MET A 76 -4.59 10.02 -0.10
CA MET A 76 -4.88 11.41 -0.50
C MET A 76 -5.18 11.55 -2.00
N ALA A 77 -4.80 10.57 -2.83
CA ALA A 77 -5.03 10.62 -4.26
C ALA A 77 -6.49 10.31 -4.62
N THR A 78 -6.97 10.89 -5.73
CA THR A 78 -8.31 10.64 -6.28
C THR A 78 -8.42 9.16 -6.70
N GLY A 79 -9.57 8.56 -6.49
CA GLY A 79 -9.81 7.14 -6.83
C GLY A 79 -9.16 6.14 -5.88
N VAL A 80 -8.45 6.61 -4.86
CA VAL A 80 -7.78 5.76 -3.86
C VAL A 80 -8.61 5.69 -2.58
N SER A 81 -8.77 4.48 -2.07
CA SER A 81 -9.17 4.24 -0.69
C SER A 81 -8.11 3.39 0.00
N ALA A 82 -7.83 3.68 1.26
CA ALA A 82 -6.91 2.91 2.08
C ALA A 82 -7.58 2.54 3.38
N SER A 83 -7.15 1.42 3.95
CA SER A 83 -7.58 0.90 5.23
C SER A 83 -6.44 0.96 6.24
N ASN A 84 -6.77 1.29 7.49
CA ASN A 84 -5.83 1.25 8.61
C ASN A 84 -5.77 -0.14 9.26
N SER A 85 -6.11 -1.20 8.53
CA SER A 85 -6.00 -2.59 8.97
C SER A 85 -4.56 -2.97 9.35
N VAL A 86 -4.36 -4.20 9.81
CA VAL A 86 -3.03 -4.72 10.21
C VAL A 86 -1.97 -4.49 9.14
N GLU A 87 -2.34 -4.64 7.89
CA GLU A 87 -1.41 -4.63 6.75
C GLU A 87 -1.47 -3.31 5.97
N GLY A 88 -2.55 -2.53 6.16
CA GLY A 88 -2.81 -1.32 5.40
C GLY A 88 -3.13 -1.67 3.95
N THR A 89 -4.38 -1.90 3.60
CA THR A 89 -4.74 -2.14 2.20
C THR A 89 -4.92 -0.83 1.44
N VAL A 90 -4.57 -0.84 0.16
CA VAL A 90 -4.79 0.29 -0.75
C VAL A 90 -5.55 -0.23 -1.96
N ASN A 91 -6.64 0.45 -2.30
CA ASN A 91 -7.43 0.19 -3.49
C ASN A 91 -7.41 1.42 -4.40
N LEU A 92 -7.26 1.22 -5.69
CA LEU A 92 -7.29 2.25 -6.72
C LEU A 92 -8.31 1.88 -7.78
N ARG A 93 -9.37 2.68 -7.94
CA ARG A 93 -10.47 2.41 -8.89
C ARG A 93 -11.09 1.02 -8.72
N GLY A 94 -11.14 0.50 -7.49
CA GLY A 94 -11.65 -0.83 -7.17
C GLY A 94 -10.68 -1.99 -7.40
N TYR A 95 -9.45 -1.73 -7.84
CA TYR A 95 -8.36 -2.71 -7.85
C TYR A 95 -7.60 -2.66 -6.53
N ASN A 96 -7.32 -3.81 -5.94
CA ASN A 96 -6.53 -3.93 -4.70
C ASN A 96 -5.02 -3.94 -4.99
N SER A 97 -4.20 -3.95 -3.94
CA SER A 97 -2.73 -3.92 -4.03
C SER A 97 -2.14 -4.99 -4.96
N LYS A 98 -2.78 -6.16 -5.10
CA LYS A 98 -2.32 -7.25 -5.98
C LYS A 98 -2.38 -6.91 -7.46
N ASN A 99 -3.23 -5.95 -7.82
CA ASN A 99 -3.47 -5.47 -9.18
C ASN A 99 -2.90 -4.07 -9.43
N ILE A 100 -2.16 -3.54 -8.46
CA ILE A 100 -1.50 -2.23 -8.51
C ILE A 100 0.00 -2.47 -8.35
N LEU A 101 0.80 -2.00 -9.29
CA LEU A 101 2.25 -2.08 -9.15
C LEU A 101 2.75 -0.98 -8.22
N VAL A 102 3.40 -1.37 -7.12
CA VAL A 102 3.99 -0.43 -6.16
C VAL A 102 5.51 -0.50 -6.26
N LEU A 103 6.11 0.64 -6.51
CA LEU A 103 7.55 0.80 -6.64
C LEU A 103 8.10 1.70 -5.54
N VAL A 104 9.22 1.32 -4.92
CA VAL A 104 10.03 2.19 -4.07
C VAL A 104 11.41 2.33 -4.70
N ASP A 105 11.74 3.54 -5.14
CA ASP A 105 12.99 3.84 -5.87
C ASP A 105 13.23 2.93 -7.09
N GLY A 106 12.17 2.52 -7.77
CA GLY A 106 12.18 1.63 -8.93
C GLY A 106 12.02 0.15 -8.59
N GLN A 107 12.28 -0.29 -7.36
CA GLN A 107 12.11 -1.66 -6.91
C GLN A 107 10.64 -2.00 -6.67
N GLN A 108 10.14 -3.10 -7.24
CA GLN A 108 8.81 -3.65 -6.95
C GLN A 108 8.72 -4.10 -5.49
N MET A 109 7.65 -3.67 -4.81
CA MET A 109 7.37 -3.98 -3.40
C MET A 109 6.24 -5.00 -3.21
N ASN A 110 5.51 -5.32 -4.28
CA ASN A 110 4.52 -6.40 -4.22
C ASN A 110 5.22 -7.72 -3.89
N THR A 111 4.80 -8.39 -2.82
CA THR A 111 5.46 -9.63 -2.38
C THR A 111 5.36 -10.75 -3.41
N ALA A 112 6.36 -11.60 -3.49
CA ALA A 112 6.33 -12.79 -4.36
C ALA A 112 5.31 -13.82 -3.90
N TRP A 113 4.95 -13.82 -2.61
CA TRP A 113 4.02 -14.77 -2.04
C TRP A 113 2.57 -14.50 -2.47
N ASP A 114 1.99 -13.40 -2.04
CA ASP A 114 0.56 -13.07 -2.21
C ASP A 114 0.29 -11.83 -3.05
N GLY A 115 1.34 -11.14 -3.51
CA GLY A 115 1.23 -9.94 -4.35
C GLY A 115 0.82 -8.68 -3.60
N ASP A 116 0.62 -8.72 -2.29
CA ASP A 116 0.30 -7.56 -1.48
C ASP A 116 1.54 -6.70 -1.15
N VAL A 117 1.31 -5.53 -0.56
CA VAL A 117 2.35 -4.57 -0.18
C VAL A 117 2.26 -4.28 1.30
N ASP A 118 3.40 -4.38 1.98
CA ASP A 118 3.50 -4.04 3.40
C ASP A 118 3.69 -2.53 3.60
N TRP A 119 2.60 -1.79 3.55
CA TRP A 119 2.60 -0.33 3.63
C TRP A 119 3.21 0.23 4.92
N ASN A 120 3.08 -0.50 6.04
CA ASN A 120 3.66 -0.13 7.32
C ASN A 120 5.19 -0.26 7.38
N MET A 121 5.78 -0.93 6.39
CA MET A 121 7.24 -1.12 6.28
C MET A 121 7.90 -0.09 5.36
N ILE A 122 7.15 0.82 4.75
CA ILE A 122 7.67 1.91 3.93
C ILE A 122 7.84 3.15 4.81
N PRO A 123 9.09 3.62 5.07
CA PRO A 123 9.34 4.73 6.00
C PRO A 123 8.83 6.05 5.43
N VAL A 124 7.76 6.58 6.04
CA VAL A 124 7.03 7.74 5.51
C VAL A 124 7.82 9.05 5.59
N GLU A 125 8.63 9.22 6.64
CA GLU A 125 9.49 10.41 6.79
C GLU A 125 10.67 10.43 5.79
N ASN A 126 10.99 9.28 5.19
CA ASN A 126 12.00 9.18 4.12
C ASN A 126 11.41 9.40 2.71
N ILE A 127 10.09 9.55 2.57
CA ILE A 127 9.45 9.79 1.28
C ILE A 127 9.70 11.23 0.85
N ARG A 128 10.18 11.40 -0.38
CA ARG A 128 10.30 12.70 -1.05
C ARG A 128 9.08 13.02 -1.89
N LYS A 129 8.55 12.03 -2.61
CA LYS A 129 7.44 12.19 -3.55
C LYS A 129 6.80 10.85 -3.85
N ILE A 130 5.49 10.83 -4.00
CA ILE A 130 4.72 9.69 -4.52
C ILE A 130 4.05 10.15 -5.81
N GLU A 131 4.14 9.33 -6.86
CA GLU A 131 3.37 9.48 -8.10
C GLU A 131 2.34 8.36 -8.16
N VAL A 132 1.07 8.70 -8.26
CA VAL A 132 -0.04 7.76 -8.46
C VAL A 132 -0.54 7.91 -9.87
N VAL A 133 -0.44 6.84 -10.66
CA VAL A 133 -0.89 6.77 -12.06
C VAL A 133 -2.05 5.81 -12.13
N SER A 134 -3.23 6.30 -12.40
CA SER A 134 -4.44 5.48 -12.50
C SER A 134 -4.56 4.79 -13.86
N GLY A 135 -5.28 3.64 -13.87
CA GLY A 135 -5.57 2.86 -15.08
C GLY A 135 -4.40 2.01 -15.58
N GLY A 136 -4.63 1.25 -16.63
CA GLY A 136 -3.68 0.26 -17.15
C GLY A 136 -2.37 0.84 -17.66
N GLN A 137 -1.25 0.40 -17.09
CA GLN A 137 0.10 0.85 -17.42
C GLN A 137 1.02 -0.28 -17.89
N SER A 138 0.49 -1.47 -18.20
CA SER A 138 1.32 -2.63 -18.56
C SER A 138 2.19 -2.43 -19.79
N ALA A 139 1.82 -1.54 -20.72
CA ALA A 139 2.65 -1.22 -21.89
C ALA A 139 4.04 -0.64 -21.55
N LEU A 140 4.20 -0.09 -20.35
CA LEU A 140 5.49 0.43 -19.87
C LEU A 140 6.02 -0.38 -18.67
N TYR A 141 5.13 -0.81 -17.78
CA TYR A 141 5.51 -1.37 -16.49
C TYR A 141 5.34 -2.90 -16.40
N GLY A 142 4.63 -3.52 -17.37
CA GLY A 142 4.40 -4.97 -17.39
C GLY A 142 3.26 -5.41 -16.50
N GLY A 143 3.31 -6.67 -16.07
CA GLY A 143 2.29 -7.27 -15.21
C GLY A 143 2.07 -6.52 -13.91
N ARG A 144 0.89 -6.75 -13.26
CA ARG A 144 0.40 -6.08 -12.04
C ARG A 144 0.05 -4.59 -12.19
N ALA A 145 0.52 -3.88 -13.23
CA ALA A 145 0.17 -2.49 -13.49
C ALA A 145 -1.21 -2.34 -14.16
N VAL A 146 -2.22 -2.96 -13.58
CA VAL A 146 -3.59 -3.08 -14.11
C VAL A 146 -4.48 -1.96 -13.61
N GLY A 147 -4.61 -1.81 -12.30
CA GLY A 147 -5.32 -0.71 -11.65
C GLY A 147 -4.55 0.59 -11.73
N GLY A 148 -3.22 0.48 -11.82
CA GLY A 148 -2.31 1.61 -11.88
C GLY A 148 -0.91 1.30 -11.39
N VAL A 149 -0.13 2.38 -11.23
CA VAL A 149 1.23 2.35 -10.67
C VAL A 149 1.34 3.38 -9.54
N ILE A 150 1.89 2.98 -8.42
CA ILE A 150 2.26 3.87 -7.32
C ILE A 150 3.78 3.86 -7.22
N ASN A 151 4.40 4.99 -7.55
CA ASN A 151 5.85 5.12 -7.57
C ASN A 151 6.31 6.03 -6.43
N ILE A 152 6.93 5.45 -5.42
CA ILE A 152 7.43 6.11 -4.21
C ILE A 152 8.92 6.39 -4.38
N MET A 153 9.30 7.64 -4.28
CA MET A 153 10.68 8.10 -4.39
C MET A 153 11.17 8.58 -3.04
N THR A 154 12.26 8.01 -2.55
CA THR A 154 12.85 8.39 -1.27
C THR A 154 13.79 9.59 -1.41
N LYS A 155 14.14 10.19 -0.27
CA LYS A 155 15.00 11.36 -0.18
C LYS A 155 16.42 11.07 -0.67
N SER A 156 17.02 12.07 -1.30
CA SER A 156 18.43 12.11 -1.66
C SER A 156 18.88 13.58 -1.76
N GLU A 157 20.07 13.89 -1.28
CA GLU A 157 20.55 15.28 -1.26
C GLU A 157 20.99 15.73 -2.66
N LYS A 158 20.61 16.94 -3.01
CA LYS A 158 21.01 17.62 -4.25
C LYS A 158 21.82 18.87 -3.98
N ARG A 159 21.72 19.45 -2.78
CA ARG A 159 22.42 20.66 -2.35
C ARG A 159 23.75 20.28 -1.73
N ASP A 160 24.76 21.09 -1.98
CA ASP A 160 26.06 20.92 -1.32
C ASP A 160 25.97 21.21 0.19
N GLY A 161 26.83 20.55 0.94
CA GLY A 161 26.82 20.60 2.41
C GLY A 161 26.20 19.38 3.06
N VAL A 162 25.95 19.50 4.36
CA VAL A 162 25.31 18.47 5.18
C VAL A 162 24.01 19.02 5.73
N HIS A 163 22.95 18.26 5.59
CA HIS A 163 21.58 18.61 5.99
C HIS A 163 20.98 17.46 6.76
N GLY A 164 20.20 17.75 7.77
CA GLY A 164 19.56 16.71 8.56
C GLY A 164 18.19 17.10 9.07
N SER A 165 17.48 16.10 9.59
CA SER A 165 16.20 16.29 10.26
C SER A 165 16.02 15.28 11.39
N ALA A 166 15.34 15.70 12.44
CA ALA A 166 14.87 14.87 13.53
C ALA A 166 13.40 15.16 13.76
N VAL A 167 12.60 14.10 13.92
CA VAL A 167 11.18 14.17 14.24
C VAL A 167 10.93 13.25 15.43
N VAL A 168 10.21 13.75 16.43
CA VAL A 168 9.70 12.93 17.52
C VAL A 168 8.25 13.30 17.73
N SER A 169 7.40 12.29 17.80
CA SER A 169 5.95 12.45 18.01
C SER A 169 5.48 11.56 19.16
N TYR A 170 4.51 12.08 19.90
CA TYR A 170 3.77 11.33 20.90
C TYR A 170 2.28 11.52 20.67
N GLY A 171 1.52 10.43 20.73
CA GLY A 171 0.09 10.47 20.42
C GLY A 171 -0.75 9.51 21.23
N SER A 172 -2.04 9.48 20.90
CA SER A 172 -3.02 8.55 21.45
C SER A 172 -2.53 7.11 21.39
N HIS A 173 -3.09 6.26 22.25
CA HIS A 173 -2.72 4.83 22.35
C HIS A 173 -1.24 4.60 22.70
N GLY A 174 -0.58 5.55 23.36
CA GLY A 174 0.85 5.45 23.67
C GLY A 174 1.74 5.43 22.44
N THR A 175 1.26 5.97 21.31
CA THR A 175 2.01 6.01 20.05
C THR A 175 3.24 6.90 20.19
N VAL A 176 4.41 6.34 19.88
CA VAL A 176 5.69 7.05 19.80
C VAL A 176 6.25 6.85 18.40
N LYS A 177 6.54 7.94 17.69
CA LYS A 177 7.25 7.94 16.41
C LYS A 177 8.53 8.74 16.54
N GLN A 178 9.61 8.22 15.97
CA GLN A 178 10.90 8.92 15.86
C GLN A 178 11.45 8.69 14.46
N ALA A 179 11.97 9.77 13.87
CA ALA A 179 12.65 9.66 12.59
C ALA A 179 13.86 10.61 12.56
N TYR A 180 14.98 10.11 12.09
CA TYR A 180 16.24 10.83 11.97
C TYR A 180 16.80 10.62 10.57
N ALA A 181 17.25 11.70 9.94
CA ALA A 181 17.90 11.60 8.65
C ALA A 181 19.04 12.60 8.56
N VAL A 182 20.14 12.18 7.96
CA VAL A 182 21.28 13.05 7.62
C VAL A 182 21.67 12.75 6.18
N HIS A 183 21.80 13.80 5.39
CA HIS A 183 22.20 13.72 3.99
C HIS A 183 23.32 14.71 3.71
N GLY A 184 24.27 14.31 2.88
CA GLY A 184 25.36 15.19 2.48
C GLY A 184 25.64 15.07 0.99
N LYS A 185 26.17 16.19 0.46
CA LYS A 185 26.76 16.22 -0.89
C LYS A 185 28.02 17.05 -0.85
N LYS A 186 29.08 16.53 -1.46
CA LYS A 186 30.32 17.26 -1.71
C LYS A 186 30.86 16.82 -3.08
N ASP A 187 31.05 17.76 -3.96
CA ASP A 187 31.52 17.52 -5.32
C ASP A 187 30.69 16.45 -6.04
N LYS A 188 31.32 15.35 -6.41
CA LYS A 188 30.72 14.20 -7.12
C LYS A 188 30.01 13.20 -6.22
N LEU A 189 30.24 13.27 -4.91
CA LEU A 189 29.70 12.31 -3.94
C LEU A 189 28.46 12.88 -3.24
N SER A 190 27.38 12.10 -3.23
CA SER A 190 26.21 12.33 -2.37
C SER A 190 25.96 11.12 -1.51
N TRP A 191 25.54 11.31 -0.27
CA TRP A 191 25.24 10.24 0.68
C TRP A 191 24.08 10.62 1.59
N GLY A 192 23.50 9.64 2.21
CA GLY A 192 22.48 9.85 3.22
C GLY A 192 22.25 8.60 4.06
N THR A 193 21.75 8.80 5.26
CA THR A 193 21.29 7.73 6.14
C THR A 193 20.01 8.17 6.83
N PHE A 194 19.15 7.22 7.16
CA PHE A 194 17.92 7.48 7.89
C PHE A 194 17.62 6.34 8.87
N TYR A 195 16.86 6.69 9.88
CA TYR A 195 16.19 5.79 10.81
C TYR A 195 14.78 6.30 11.07
N GLU A 196 13.80 5.41 11.07
CA GLU A 196 12.41 5.69 11.44
C GLU A 196 11.87 4.54 12.28
N SER A 197 11.17 4.86 13.38
CA SER A 197 10.49 3.87 14.22
C SER A 197 9.15 4.42 14.66
N LYS A 198 8.12 3.56 14.66
CA LYS A 198 6.79 3.82 15.19
C LYS A 198 6.38 2.65 16.07
N ILE A 199 6.00 2.95 17.31
CA ILE A 199 5.44 1.99 18.26
C ILE A 199 4.08 2.51 18.69
N THR A 200 3.07 1.66 18.71
CA THR A 200 1.74 1.98 19.24
C THR A 200 1.15 0.78 19.97
N ASN A 201 0.46 1.03 21.08
CA ASN A 201 -0.35 0.00 21.71
C ASN A 201 -1.67 -0.24 20.96
N GLY A 202 -2.00 0.62 19.98
CA GLY A 202 -3.19 0.52 19.16
C GLY A 202 -4.51 0.57 19.91
N TRP A 203 -5.55 0.19 19.26
CA TRP A 203 -6.93 0.22 19.78
C TRP A 203 -7.61 -1.14 19.57
N LYS A 204 -8.81 -1.31 20.14
CA LYS A 204 -9.63 -2.52 20.02
C LYS A 204 -10.24 -2.60 18.61
N SER A 205 -9.43 -3.01 17.64
CA SER A 205 -9.80 -3.00 16.23
C SER A 205 -10.58 -4.23 15.76
N TYR A 206 -10.73 -5.25 16.61
CA TYR A 206 -11.27 -6.53 16.17
C TYR A 206 -12.23 -7.18 17.18
N ASN A 207 -13.52 -7.25 16.81
CA ASN A 207 -14.53 -7.94 17.60
C ASN A 207 -14.56 -9.44 17.32
N VAL A 208 -14.82 -10.24 18.35
CA VAL A 208 -15.01 -11.69 18.25
C VAL A 208 -16.49 -11.99 18.08
N TYR A 209 -16.82 -12.60 16.96
CA TYR A 209 -18.18 -12.87 16.51
C TYR A 209 -18.50 -14.38 16.55
N LEU A 210 -19.74 -14.72 16.87
CA LEU A 210 -20.30 -16.06 16.70
C LEU A 210 -21.53 -16.01 15.79
N SER A 211 -21.62 -16.94 14.84
CA SER A 211 -22.79 -17.09 13.98
C SER A 211 -24.07 -17.40 14.78
N LYS A 212 -25.22 -17.11 14.23
CA LYS A 212 -26.54 -17.38 14.84
C LYS A 212 -26.65 -18.81 15.42
N LYS A 213 -26.20 -19.83 14.67
CA LYS A 213 -26.21 -21.23 15.11
C LYS A 213 -25.42 -21.45 16.41
N LYS A 214 -24.25 -20.84 16.55
CA LYS A 214 -23.38 -20.91 17.74
C LYS A 214 -23.84 -19.97 18.86
N SER A 215 -24.54 -18.92 18.55
CA SER A 215 -25.06 -17.92 19.51
C SER A 215 -26.26 -18.41 20.30
N THR A 216 -27.05 -19.35 19.76
CA THR A 216 -28.24 -19.90 20.42
C THR A 216 -27.87 -20.51 21.76
N GLY A 217 -28.54 -20.05 22.86
CA GLY A 217 -28.30 -20.56 24.20
C GLY A 217 -26.91 -20.18 24.77
N LEU A 218 -26.35 -19.04 24.38
CA LEU A 218 -25.19 -18.46 25.07
C LEU A 218 -25.54 -18.13 26.51
N THR A 219 -24.68 -18.49 27.42
CA THR A 219 -24.75 -18.03 28.80
C THR A 219 -23.92 -16.77 28.97
N THR A 220 -24.50 -15.74 29.57
CA THR A 220 -23.80 -14.49 29.86
C THR A 220 -23.67 -14.29 31.35
N THR A 221 -22.63 -13.62 31.79
CA THR A 221 -22.56 -13.12 33.18
C THR A 221 -23.44 -11.89 33.30
N THR A 222 -24.00 -11.70 34.47
CA THR A 222 -24.83 -10.53 34.79
C THR A 222 -24.05 -9.23 34.51
N GLY A 223 -24.58 -8.40 33.62
CA GLY A 223 -23.96 -7.12 33.20
C GLY A 223 -23.18 -7.14 31.87
N ALA A 224 -22.93 -8.30 31.25
CA ALA A 224 -22.35 -8.35 29.92
C ALA A 224 -23.41 -8.01 28.86
N LYS A 225 -23.21 -6.93 28.11
CA LYS A 225 -24.05 -6.57 26.99
C LYS A 225 -23.52 -7.29 25.73
N LEU A 226 -24.31 -8.23 25.21
CA LEU A 226 -24.00 -8.89 23.96
C LEU A 226 -24.67 -8.14 22.80
N ASP A 227 -23.90 -7.56 21.92
CA ASP A 227 -24.44 -6.92 20.74
C ASP A 227 -24.82 -7.98 19.71
N SER A 228 -26.07 -7.96 19.25
CA SER A 228 -26.54 -8.82 18.17
C SER A 228 -26.17 -8.18 16.82
N THR A 229 -25.71 -9.01 15.91
CA THR A 229 -25.41 -8.61 14.52
C THR A 229 -26.68 -8.73 13.64
N ALA A 230 -26.65 -8.11 12.46
CA ALA A 230 -27.80 -8.09 11.55
C ALA A 230 -28.24 -9.50 11.09
N ASP A 231 -27.35 -10.47 11.09
CA ASP A 231 -27.63 -11.88 10.78
C ASP A 231 -28.13 -12.70 11.98
N GLY A 232 -28.35 -12.06 13.13
CA GLY A 232 -28.74 -12.69 14.37
C GLY A 232 -27.62 -13.46 15.07
N GLY A 233 -26.38 -13.28 14.67
CA GLY A 233 -25.20 -13.70 15.40
C GLY A 233 -24.90 -12.78 16.61
N THR A 234 -23.81 -13.00 17.30
CA THR A 234 -23.51 -12.30 18.54
C THR A 234 -22.02 -11.96 18.64
N ILE A 235 -21.70 -10.71 18.97
CA ILE A 235 -20.36 -10.31 19.35
C ILE A 235 -20.15 -10.73 20.81
N ILE A 236 -19.16 -11.61 21.06
CA ILE A 236 -18.92 -12.23 22.36
C ILE A 236 -17.70 -11.66 23.10
N GLY A 237 -16.95 -10.78 22.43
CA GLY A 237 -15.74 -10.17 23.00
C GLY A 237 -14.95 -9.41 21.95
N ASN A 238 -13.72 -9.06 22.30
CA ASN A 238 -12.74 -8.50 21.37
C ASN A 238 -11.35 -9.09 21.60
N ARG A 239 -10.46 -8.96 20.61
CA ARG A 239 -9.07 -9.45 20.68
C ARG A 239 -8.14 -8.53 21.49
N GLY A 240 -8.66 -7.41 21.98
CA GLY A 240 -7.87 -6.39 22.67
C GLY A 240 -7.22 -5.40 21.70
N ASN A 241 -6.26 -4.65 22.22
CA ASN A 241 -5.55 -3.63 21.48
C ASN A 241 -4.54 -4.24 20.50
N LYS A 242 -4.50 -3.71 19.27
CA LYS A 242 -3.54 -4.15 18.26
C LYS A 242 -2.23 -3.38 18.43
N TYR A 243 -1.26 -3.99 19.11
CA TYR A 243 0.11 -3.48 19.16
C TYR A 243 0.80 -3.55 17.81
N VAL A 244 1.56 -2.51 17.45
CA VAL A 244 2.39 -2.46 16.26
C VAL A 244 3.75 -1.84 16.58
N LEU A 245 4.81 -2.50 16.10
CA LEU A 245 6.15 -1.96 15.95
C LEU A 245 6.51 -1.94 14.46
N SER A 246 6.86 -0.76 13.94
CA SER A 246 7.47 -0.59 12.64
C SER A 246 8.81 0.11 12.82
N GLU A 247 9.88 -0.46 12.25
CA GLU A 247 11.23 0.11 12.30
C GLU A 247 11.88 -0.01 10.94
N SER A 248 12.49 1.08 10.46
CA SER A 248 13.20 1.10 9.18
C SER A 248 14.47 1.92 9.30
N TYR A 249 15.55 1.43 8.70
CA TYR A 249 16.78 2.19 8.56
C TYR A 249 17.46 1.88 7.23
N GLY A 250 18.31 2.79 6.81
CA GLY A 250 19.01 2.59 5.55
C GLY A 250 19.97 3.70 5.22
N PHE A 251 20.58 3.55 4.05
CA PHE A 251 21.49 4.55 3.52
C PHE A 251 21.43 4.63 2.00
N ASN A 252 21.89 5.74 1.45
CA ASN A 252 22.08 5.92 0.03
C ASN A 252 23.47 6.49 -0.26
N LEU A 253 24.03 6.08 -1.41
CA LEU A 253 25.29 6.57 -1.94
C LEU A 253 25.09 6.92 -3.41
N GLY A 254 25.49 8.12 -3.81
CA GLY A 254 25.42 8.55 -5.20
C GLY A 254 26.77 9.12 -5.65
N TYR A 255 27.22 8.67 -6.81
CA TYR A 255 28.44 9.19 -7.44
C TYR A 255 28.12 9.76 -8.82
N ALA A 256 28.44 11.03 -9.03
CA ALA A 256 28.32 11.71 -10.32
C ALA A 256 29.67 11.58 -11.06
N PHE A 257 29.72 10.79 -12.13
CA PHE A 257 30.91 10.70 -12.98
C PHE A 257 31.22 12.05 -13.63
N ASN A 258 30.15 12.73 -14.04
CA ASN A 258 30.09 14.09 -14.57
C ASN A 258 28.69 14.69 -14.34
N ASP A 259 28.38 15.84 -14.90
CA ASP A 259 27.09 16.53 -14.72
C ASP A 259 25.89 15.74 -15.28
N ASP A 260 26.13 14.88 -16.25
CA ASP A 260 25.10 14.09 -16.95
C ASP A 260 24.92 12.69 -16.40
N GLN A 261 25.97 12.10 -15.80
CA GLN A 261 26.03 10.67 -15.45
C GLN A 261 26.13 10.46 -13.96
N LYS A 262 25.19 9.71 -13.41
CA LYS A 262 25.13 9.41 -11.98
C LYS A 262 24.78 7.95 -11.72
N LEU A 263 25.52 7.31 -10.82
CA LEU A 263 25.19 6.02 -10.21
C LEU A 263 24.69 6.26 -8.78
N THR A 264 23.58 5.61 -8.42
CA THR A 264 23.02 5.71 -7.06
C THR A 264 22.71 4.32 -6.54
N TYR A 265 23.22 4.00 -5.35
CA TYR A 265 22.86 2.80 -4.60
C TYR A 265 22.06 3.20 -3.36
N LYS A 266 21.00 2.44 -3.05
CA LYS A 266 20.19 2.59 -1.85
C LYS A 266 19.99 1.24 -1.18
N TYR A 267 20.01 1.26 0.15
CA TYR A 267 19.70 0.12 1.00
C TYR A 267 18.65 0.53 2.03
N THR A 268 17.66 -0.34 2.24
CA THR A 268 16.66 -0.21 3.29
C THR A 268 16.47 -1.56 3.97
N HIS A 269 16.51 -1.53 5.30
CA HIS A 269 16.07 -2.62 6.16
C HIS A 269 14.82 -2.21 6.88
N SER A 270 13.79 -3.07 6.92
CA SER A 270 12.55 -2.79 7.63
C SER A 270 12.07 -3.99 8.41
N ILE A 271 11.50 -3.72 9.58
CA ILE A 271 10.90 -4.68 10.51
C ILE A 271 9.46 -4.22 10.78
N TYR A 272 8.54 -5.17 10.85
CA TYR A 272 7.16 -4.96 11.23
C TYR A 272 6.68 -6.11 12.10
N ASP A 273 6.34 -5.81 13.36
CA ASP A 273 5.83 -6.77 14.33
C ASP A 273 4.44 -6.32 14.81
N TRP A 274 3.50 -7.26 14.93
CA TRP A 274 2.16 -6.98 15.46
C TRP A 274 1.65 -8.12 16.34
N HIS A 275 0.78 -7.77 17.30
CA HIS A 275 0.03 -8.71 18.12
C HIS A 275 -1.17 -8.02 18.75
N TYR A 276 -2.00 -8.79 19.43
CA TYR A 276 -3.15 -8.29 20.16
C TYR A 276 -2.94 -8.52 21.66
N ASP A 277 -3.23 -7.50 22.47
CA ASP A 277 -3.09 -7.51 23.93
C ASP A 277 -4.39 -7.07 24.61
N GLY A 278 -4.73 -7.71 25.74
CA GLY A 278 -5.89 -7.35 26.53
C GLY A 278 -7.21 -7.82 25.93
N ALA A 279 -7.23 -9.08 25.46
CA ALA A 279 -8.47 -9.71 25.02
C ALA A 279 -9.58 -9.62 26.07
N GLU A 280 -10.82 -9.45 25.63
CA GLU A 280 -11.99 -9.34 26.49
C GLU A 280 -13.08 -10.35 26.10
N SER A 281 -13.71 -10.95 27.10
CA SER A 281 -14.89 -11.80 26.94
C SER A 281 -16.12 -11.10 27.51
N PHE A 282 -17.10 -10.79 26.66
CA PHE A 282 -18.38 -10.18 27.06
C PHE A 282 -19.33 -11.22 27.68
N THR A 283 -19.02 -12.52 27.56
CA THR A 283 -19.77 -13.59 28.21
C THR A 283 -19.28 -13.85 29.63
N GLY A 284 -18.18 -13.23 30.06
CA GLY A 284 -17.51 -13.50 31.35
C GLY A 284 -16.81 -14.86 31.40
N LYS A 285 -16.74 -15.59 30.27
CA LYS A 285 -16.08 -16.89 30.14
C LYS A 285 -15.19 -16.91 28.93
N TRP A 286 -14.07 -17.61 29.01
CA TRP A 286 -13.15 -17.79 27.91
C TRP A 286 -13.49 -19.00 27.03
N GLU A 287 -14.35 -19.89 27.53
CA GLU A 287 -14.79 -21.05 26.79
C GLU A 287 -16.23 -21.44 27.11
N GLN A 288 -16.90 -22.01 26.13
CA GLN A 288 -18.20 -22.66 26.29
C GLN A 288 -18.27 -23.85 25.32
N SER A 289 -18.45 -25.05 25.90
CA SER A 289 -18.43 -26.31 25.15
C SER A 289 -19.34 -26.26 23.93
N GLY A 290 -18.84 -26.72 22.78
CA GLY A 290 -19.53 -26.72 21.50
C GLY A 290 -19.72 -25.37 20.83
N LYS A 291 -19.26 -24.25 21.44
CA LYS A 291 -19.45 -22.89 20.92
C LYS A 291 -18.14 -22.16 20.62
N TYR A 292 -17.27 -21.99 21.61
CA TYR A 292 -15.98 -21.32 21.49
C TYR A 292 -15.00 -21.77 22.57
N SER A 293 -13.73 -21.47 22.34
CA SER A 293 -12.63 -21.73 23.29
C SER A 293 -11.79 -20.47 23.47
N ALA A 294 -10.87 -20.46 24.45
CA ALA A 294 -10.04 -19.29 24.77
C ALA A 294 -9.31 -18.72 23.55
N LYS A 295 -8.78 -19.56 22.67
CA LYS A 295 -8.09 -19.11 21.43
C LYS A 295 -8.96 -18.27 20.50
N THR A 296 -10.30 -18.36 20.58
CA THR A 296 -11.22 -17.59 19.77
C THR A 296 -11.08 -16.07 20.01
N PHE A 297 -10.68 -15.69 21.22
CA PHE A 297 -10.46 -14.29 21.63
C PHE A 297 -9.06 -13.78 21.31
N LEU A 298 -8.19 -14.60 20.71
CA LEU A 298 -6.82 -14.24 20.43
C LEU A 298 -6.61 -14.04 18.92
N GLY A 299 -5.75 -13.09 18.59
CA GLY A 299 -5.26 -12.91 17.23
C GLY A 299 -3.89 -13.56 17.04
N ASP A 300 -3.47 -13.65 15.80
CA ASP A 300 -2.12 -14.06 15.46
C ASP A 300 -1.10 -13.04 15.97
N LYS A 301 0.08 -13.51 16.34
CA LYS A 301 1.27 -12.68 16.48
C LYS A 301 2.13 -12.82 15.24
N GLY A 302 2.45 -11.72 14.59
CA GLY A 302 3.15 -11.74 13.32
C GLY A 302 4.44 -10.94 13.31
N TRP A 303 5.30 -11.28 12.36
CA TRP A 303 6.61 -10.68 12.15
C TRP A 303 6.95 -10.62 10.68
N ARG A 304 7.44 -9.46 10.24
CA ARG A 304 8.00 -9.26 8.90
C ARG A 304 9.33 -8.55 8.96
N THR A 305 10.25 -8.93 8.10
CA THR A 305 11.55 -8.29 7.96
C THR A 305 12.00 -8.41 6.51
N TYR A 306 12.34 -7.28 5.88
CA TYR A 306 12.95 -7.31 4.56
C TYR A 306 14.25 -6.51 4.49
N ASN A 307 15.08 -6.87 3.52
CA ASN A 307 16.21 -6.09 3.03
C ASN A 307 15.95 -5.73 1.57
N MET A 308 16.04 -4.44 1.24
CA MET A 308 15.86 -3.93 -0.10
C MET A 308 17.15 -3.26 -0.59
N HIS A 309 17.55 -3.57 -1.80
CA HIS A 309 18.69 -2.99 -2.49
C HIS A 309 18.22 -2.42 -3.84
N SER A 310 18.64 -1.21 -4.17
CA SER A 310 18.35 -0.53 -5.42
C SER A 310 19.62 0.10 -5.97
N LEU A 311 20.00 -0.23 -7.19
CA LEU A 311 21.11 0.35 -7.92
C LEU A 311 20.60 1.00 -9.20
N THR A 312 20.77 2.31 -9.34
CA THR A 312 20.25 3.08 -10.47
C THR A 312 21.36 3.86 -11.15
N TYR A 313 21.51 3.69 -12.45
CA TYR A 313 22.36 4.51 -13.31
C TYR A 313 21.50 5.40 -14.22
N ASN A 314 21.84 6.68 -14.26
CA ASN A 314 21.21 7.66 -15.14
C ASN A 314 22.26 8.39 -15.96
N ASP A 315 22.07 8.46 -17.28
CA ASP A 315 22.83 9.27 -18.21
C ASP A 315 21.90 10.28 -18.89
N GLN A 316 21.96 11.52 -18.46
CA GLN A 316 21.11 12.61 -18.94
C GLN A 316 21.45 13.02 -20.40
N ARG A 317 22.72 12.92 -20.80
CA ARG A 317 23.19 13.25 -22.15
C ARG A 317 22.68 12.22 -23.17
N ASN A 318 22.95 10.94 -22.90
CA ASN A 318 22.59 9.84 -23.80
C ASN A 318 21.15 9.35 -23.58
N LYS A 319 20.46 9.91 -22.57
CA LYS A 319 19.08 9.54 -22.19
C LYS A 319 18.94 8.04 -21.90
N VAL A 320 19.92 7.48 -21.17
CA VAL A 320 19.94 6.07 -20.76
C VAL A 320 19.59 5.99 -19.27
N HIS A 321 18.73 5.04 -18.95
CA HIS A 321 18.41 4.68 -17.58
C HIS A 321 18.59 3.17 -17.41
N ALA A 322 19.28 2.75 -16.34
CA ALA A 322 19.36 1.36 -15.93
C ALA A 322 19.06 1.25 -14.43
N HIS A 323 18.30 0.22 -14.08
CA HIS A 323 17.95 -0.09 -12.72
C HIS A 323 18.15 -1.58 -12.44
N PHE A 324 18.66 -1.88 -11.24
CA PHE A 324 18.67 -3.23 -10.67
C PHE A 324 18.16 -3.15 -9.25
N GLY A 325 17.18 -3.98 -8.94
CA GLY A 325 16.55 -4.09 -7.65
C GLY A 325 16.61 -5.50 -7.08
N TYR A 326 16.64 -5.60 -5.76
CA TYR A 326 16.55 -6.85 -5.02
C TYR A 326 15.85 -6.61 -3.68
N VAL A 327 14.85 -7.42 -3.37
CA VAL A 327 14.21 -7.44 -2.06
C VAL A 327 14.16 -8.87 -1.54
N ASP A 328 14.53 -9.03 -0.25
CA ASP A 328 14.56 -10.32 0.46
C ASP A 328 13.75 -10.22 1.73
N TYR A 329 12.56 -10.81 1.76
CA TYR A 329 11.76 -11.02 2.96
C TYR A 329 12.34 -12.21 3.73
N THR A 330 13.31 -11.92 4.60
CA THR A 330 14.05 -12.94 5.38
C THR A 330 13.20 -13.53 6.50
N LYS A 331 12.21 -12.76 6.98
CA LYS A 331 11.23 -13.17 7.98
C LYS A 331 9.88 -12.62 7.54
N ASP A 332 8.93 -13.49 7.30
CA ASP A 332 7.55 -13.15 6.99
C ASP A 332 6.66 -14.28 7.49
N GLY A 333 5.72 -13.96 8.38
CA GLY A 333 4.81 -14.96 8.90
C GLY A 333 4.18 -14.62 10.24
N SER A 334 3.42 -15.58 10.76
CA SER A 334 2.71 -15.44 12.03
C SER A 334 2.67 -16.76 12.81
N ILE A 335 2.32 -16.64 14.09
CA ILE A 335 1.98 -17.80 14.95
C ILE A 335 0.56 -17.61 15.44
N THR A 336 -0.30 -18.57 15.09
CA THR A 336 -1.68 -18.65 15.55
C THR A 336 -1.73 -19.45 16.84
N PRO A 337 -2.36 -18.96 17.94
CA PRO A 337 -2.53 -19.73 19.19
C PRO A 337 -3.43 -20.95 18.98
N VAL A 338 -3.08 -22.09 19.60
CA VAL A 338 -3.84 -23.36 19.49
C VAL A 338 -4.34 -23.83 20.85
N ASN A 339 -3.44 -24.20 21.74
CA ASN A 339 -3.79 -24.61 23.10
C ASN A 339 -3.23 -23.59 24.07
N VAL A 340 -4.11 -22.80 24.66
CA VAL A 340 -3.75 -21.69 25.54
C VAL A 340 -4.50 -21.78 26.86
N ASP A 341 -3.84 -21.38 27.95
CA ASP A 341 -4.44 -21.32 29.28
C ASP A 341 -4.84 -19.86 29.63
N PRO A 342 -6.14 -19.55 29.65
CA PRO A 342 -6.60 -18.20 29.99
C PRO A 342 -6.29 -17.80 31.45
N ASN A 343 -6.02 -18.74 32.34
CA ASN A 343 -5.66 -18.46 33.72
C ASN A 343 -4.16 -18.19 33.87
N ASN A 344 -3.36 -18.50 32.86
CA ASN A 344 -1.92 -18.23 32.83
C ASN A 344 -1.60 -17.32 31.64
N ASN A 345 -2.18 -16.12 31.62
CA ASN A 345 -1.92 -15.09 30.60
C ASN A 345 -1.99 -15.62 29.15
N PHE A 346 -2.85 -16.59 28.87
CA PHE A 346 -2.95 -17.27 27.57
C PHE A 346 -1.63 -17.87 27.05
N ASP A 347 -0.74 -18.28 27.95
CA ASP A 347 0.46 -19.03 27.56
C ASP A 347 0.06 -20.39 26.96
N GLY A 348 0.87 -20.88 26.03
CA GLY A 348 0.60 -22.16 25.40
C GLY A 348 1.20 -22.33 24.01
N SER A 349 0.78 -23.38 23.33
CA SER A 349 1.29 -23.74 22.02
C SER A 349 0.57 -23.04 20.87
N GLY A 350 1.24 -22.96 19.73
CA GLY A 350 0.68 -22.40 18.51
C GLY A 350 1.05 -23.14 17.24
N THR A 351 0.49 -22.71 16.12
CA THR A 351 0.88 -23.11 14.77
C THR A 351 1.62 -21.96 14.11
N LYS A 352 2.87 -22.18 13.78
CA LYS A 352 3.71 -21.21 13.08
C LYS A 352 3.54 -21.35 11.57
N LYS A 353 3.39 -20.22 10.89
CA LYS A 353 3.41 -20.06 9.43
C LYS A 353 4.54 -19.14 9.04
N SER A 354 5.27 -19.46 7.98
CA SER A 354 6.39 -18.67 7.49
C SER A 354 6.37 -18.64 5.96
N TYR A 355 6.56 -17.44 5.38
CA TYR A 355 6.42 -17.17 3.94
C TYR A 355 7.63 -16.44 3.35
N PRO A 356 8.89 -16.87 3.59
CA PRO A 356 10.04 -16.17 3.07
C PRO A 356 9.97 -16.04 1.55
N SER A 357 10.28 -14.86 1.05
CA SER A 357 10.18 -14.58 -0.38
C SER A 357 11.29 -13.63 -0.82
N LYS A 358 11.62 -13.68 -2.12
CA LYS A 358 12.65 -12.86 -2.76
C LYS A 358 12.17 -12.42 -4.12
N SER A 359 12.54 -11.19 -4.47
CA SER A 359 12.30 -10.65 -5.80
C SER A 359 13.52 -9.88 -6.28
N TRP A 360 13.80 -9.98 -7.55
CA TRP A 360 14.78 -9.15 -8.24
C TRP A 360 14.22 -8.66 -9.55
N ASP A 361 14.62 -7.47 -9.89
CA ASP A 361 14.27 -6.87 -11.16
C ASP A 361 15.46 -6.13 -11.78
N PHE A 362 15.44 -6.08 -13.08
CA PHE A 362 16.37 -5.33 -13.89
C PHE A 362 15.62 -4.60 -14.98
N GLU A 363 16.02 -3.38 -15.25
CA GLU A 363 15.51 -2.58 -16.35
C GLU A 363 16.63 -1.81 -17.02
N LEU A 364 16.57 -1.73 -18.35
CA LEU A 364 17.40 -0.86 -19.17
C LEU A 364 16.53 -0.19 -20.21
N ASN A 365 16.61 1.14 -20.30
CA ASN A 365 15.93 1.87 -21.36
C ASN A 365 16.76 3.03 -21.92
N LYS A 366 16.42 3.44 -23.12
CA LYS A 366 17.01 4.57 -23.80
C LYS A 366 15.96 5.36 -24.55
N ARG A 367 16.14 6.67 -24.60
CA ARG A 367 15.28 7.60 -25.32
C ARG A 367 16.06 8.32 -26.43
N TRP A 368 15.40 8.50 -27.56
CA TRP A 368 15.88 9.28 -28.70
C TRP A 368 14.85 10.34 -29.07
N THR A 369 15.31 11.51 -29.48
CA THR A 369 14.47 12.56 -30.05
C THR A 369 14.85 12.70 -31.51
N LEU A 370 13.89 12.44 -32.42
CA LEU A 370 14.06 12.42 -33.89
C LEU A 370 12.99 13.33 -34.50
N GLY A 371 13.31 14.60 -34.69
CA GLY A 371 12.32 15.58 -35.15
C GLY A 371 11.15 15.74 -34.18
N THR A 372 9.94 15.42 -34.66
CA THR A 372 8.70 15.44 -33.84
C THR A 372 8.45 14.16 -33.04
N HIS A 373 9.34 13.18 -33.13
CA HIS A 373 9.23 11.90 -32.43
C HIS A 373 10.15 11.83 -31.21
N THR A 374 9.63 11.35 -30.10
CA THR A 374 10.42 10.97 -28.92
C THR A 374 10.21 9.49 -28.66
N ILE A 375 11.19 8.68 -29.06
CA ILE A 375 11.12 7.22 -28.98
C ILE A 375 11.78 6.76 -27.70
N LEU A 376 11.09 5.95 -26.91
CA LEU A 376 11.59 5.23 -25.75
C LEU A 376 11.58 3.74 -26.08
N ALA A 377 12.73 3.08 -25.96
CA ALA A 377 12.80 1.61 -26.05
C ALA A 377 13.52 1.06 -24.83
N GLY A 378 13.10 -0.12 -24.40
CA GLY A 378 13.72 -0.76 -23.26
C GLY A 378 13.44 -2.24 -23.13
N THR A 379 14.15 -2.83 -22.18
CA THR A 379 13.99 -4.23 -21.77
C THR A 379 13.90 -4.32 -20.26
N SER A 380 13.17 -5.29 -19.76
CA SER A 380 13.13 -5.59 -18.33
C SER A 380 13.16 -7.09 -18.07
N TYR A 381 13.65 -7.46 -16.89
CA TYR A 381 13.63 -8.82 -16.35
C TYR A 381 13.21 -8.76 -14.89
N GLY A 382 12.30 -9.64 -14.49
CA GLY A 382 11.89 -9.83 -13.11
C GLY A 382 11.87 -11.30 -12.75
N GLN A 383 12.11 -11.62 -11.49
CA GLN A 383 12.00 -12.99 -10.96
C GLN A 383 11.51 -12.94 -9.53
N ASP A 384 10.46 -13.71 -9.25
CA ASP A 384 9.89 -13.91 -7.93
C ASP A 384 10.15 -15.36 -7.45
N GLN A 385 10.37 -15.51 -6.15
CA GLN A 385 10.51 -16.81 -5.50
C GLN A 385 9.84 -16.77 -4.12
N PHE A 386 9.05 -17.78 -3.80
CA PHE A 386 8.52 -17.92 -2.46
C PHE A 386 8.66 -19.35 -1.94
N SER A 387 8.66 -19.48 -0.61
CA SER A 387 8.54 -20.76 0.10
C SER A 387 7.66 -20.54 1.32
N GLN A 388 6.72 -21.43 1.53
CA GLN A 388 5.85 -21.44 2.71
C GLN A 388 6.04 -22.75 3.46
N ASP A 389 6.41 -22.65 4.73
CA ASP A 389 6.45 -23.79 5.65
C ASP A 389 5.41 -23.57 6.75
N VAL A 390 4.46 -24.48 6.89
CA VAL A 390 3.50 -24.47 8.00
C VAL A 390 3.94 -25.52 9.02
N TYR A 391 4.38 -25.05 10.19
CA TYR A 391 4.79 -25.93 11.29
C TYR A 391 3.56 -26.35 12.09
N GLY A 392 3.38 -27.64 12.30
CA GLY A 392 2.20 -28.18 13.00
C GLY A 392 2.05 -27.66 14.42
N LYS A 393 3.14 -27.56 15.17
CA LYS A 393 3.10 -27.10 16.55
C LYS A 393 4.41 -26.43 16.97
N VAL A 394 4.29 -25.32 17.69
CA VAL A 394 5.38 -24.67 18.43
C VAL A 394 5.03 -24.59 19.92
N ALA A 395 6.03 -24.60 20.79
CA ALA A 395 5.84 -24.68 22.24
C ALA A 395 5.23 -23.38 22.82
N ASP A 396 5.64 -22.24 22.27
CA ASP A 396 5.19 -20.93 22.73
C ASP A 396 4.76 -20.10 21.52
N TRP A 397 3.45 -19.79 21.45
CA TRP A 397 2.88 -19.01 20.34
C TRP A 397 3.29 -17.53 20.36
N LYS A 398 3.76 -17.02 21.49
CA LYS A 398 4.18 -15.63 21.64
C LYS A 398 5.61 -15.37 21.18
N ASN A 399 6.36 -16.44 20.86
CA ASN A 399 7.78 -16.36 20.50
C ASN A 399 8.05 -16.93 19.10
N TRP A 400 8.49 -16.07 18.18
CA TRP A 400 8.87 -16.51 16.81
C TRP A 400 9.93 -17.61 16.78
N ASN A 401 10.88 -17.57 17.72
CA ASN A 401 11.97 -18.52 17.82
C ASN A 401 11.64 -19.70 18.76
N SER A 402 10.35 -19.92 19.04
CA SER A 402 9.89 -21.02 19.87
C SER A 402 10.30 -22.38 19.31
N THR A 403 10.55 -23.33 20.21
CA THR A 403 10.86 -24.72 19.85
C THR A 403 9.73 -25.32 19.00
N VAL A 404 10.08 -25.82 17.83
CA VAL A 404 9.17 -26.58 16.97
C VAL A 404 8.96 -27.97 17.56
N LEU A 405 7.71 -28.35 17.85
CA LEU A 405 7.31 -29.61 18.47
C LEU A 405 6.90 -30.66 17.46
N SER A 406 6.59 -30.29 16.23
CA SER A 406 6.26 -31.20 15.14
C SER A 406 6.90 -30.73 13.83
N LYS A 407 7.02 -31.63 12.86
CA LYS A 407 7.45 -31.29 11.50
C LYS A 407 6.45 -30.35 10.84
N ALA A 408 6.91 -29.62 9.82
CA ALA A 408 6.03 -28.84 8.97
C ALA A 408 4.90 -29.70 8.41
N VAL A 409 3.65 -29.27 8.61
CA VAL A 409 2.47 -29.99 8.12
C VAL A 409 2.18 -29.72 6.65
N GLU A 410 2.64 -28.57 6.15
CA GLU A 410 2.49 -28.17 4.76
C GLU A 410 3.76 -27.47 4.30
N LYS A 411 4.14 -27.70 3.04
CA LYS A 411 5.18 -26.94 2.34
C LYS A 411 4.70 -26.58 0.96
N HIS A 412 4.90 -25.33 0.60
CA HIS A 412 4.62 -24.83 -0.75
C HIS A 412 5.80 -23.97 -1.19
N SER A 413 6.19 -24.10 -2.42
CA SER A 413 7.19 -23.23 -3.02
C SER A 413 6.96 -23.06 -4.50
N GLY A 414 7.53 -22.02 -5.07
CA GLY A 414 7.49 -21.79 -6.50
C GLY A 414 8.30 -20.57 -6.90
N LYS A 415 8.56 -20.51 -8.19
CA LYS A 415 9.28 -19.42 -8.83
C LYS A 415 8.55 -19.00 -10.09
N ASP A 416 8.65 -17.73 -10.40
CA ASP A 416 8.33 -17.23 -11.72
C ASP A 416 9.43 -16.29 -12.22
N LYS A 417 9.39 -16.01 -13.50
CA LYS A 417 10.20 -14.98 -14.15
C LYS A 417 9.46 -14.39 -15.33
N ILE A 418 9.73 -13.12 -15.55
CA ILE A 418 9.22 -12.37 -16.68
C ILE A 418 10.35 -11.61 -17.36
N TRP A 419 10.44 -11.69 -18.68
CA TRP A 419 11.27 -10.78 -19.44
C TRP A 419 10.44 -10.06 -20.48
N ALA A 420 10.83 -8.85 -20.83
CA ALA A 420 10.07 -8.05 -21.75
C ALA A 420 10.91 -7.11 -22.59
N LEU A 421 10.33 -6.78 -23.75
CA LEU A 421 10.77 -5.69 -24.63
C LEU A 421 9.62 -4.70 -24.77
N TYR A 422 9.90 -3.41 -24.73
CA TYR A 422 8.91 -2.37 -24.91
C TYR A 422 9.42 -1.22 -25.76
N LEU A 423 8.49 -0.60 -26.47
CA LEU A 423 8.71 0.56 -27.31
C LEU A 423 7.55 1.53 -27.11
N GLN A 424 7.84 2.83 -27.02
CA GLN A 424 6.85 3.89 -27.06
C GLN A 424 7.36 5.04 -27.94
N ASP A 425 6.51 5.56 -28.79
CA ASP A 425 6.73 6.78 -29.54
C ASP A 425 5.76 7.86 -29.07
N LYS A 426 6.29 8.99 -28.64
CA LYS A 426 5.57 10.24 -28.45
C LYS A 426 5.75 11.06 -29.72
N TRP A 427 4.69 11.16 -30.50
CA TRP A 427 4.68 11.84 -31.79
C TRP A 427 3.91 13.15 -31.72
N GLU A 428 4.63 14.26 -31.75
CA GLU A 428 4.08 15.63 -31.78
C GLU A 428 3.82 16.04 -33.23
N PHE A 429 2.76 15.47 -33.85
CA PHE A 429 2.49 15.65 -35.30
C PHE A 429 1.89 17.02 -35.63
N SER A 430 1.52 17.83 -34.64
CA SER A 430 1.23 19.24 -34.81
C SER A 430 1.47 20.00 -33.49
N SER A 431 1.39 21.32 -33.53
CA SER A 431 1.50 22.19 -32.33
C SER A 431 0.39 21.94 -31.29
N LYS A 432 -0.69 21.27 -31.67
CA LYS A 432 -1.86 20.99 -30.82
C LYS A 432 -2.07 19.52 -30.53
N TRP A 433 -1.50 18.61 -31.32
CA TRP A 433 -1.78 17.20 -31.22
C TRP A 433 -0.54 16.38 -30.95
N THR A 434 -0.62 15.55 -29.94
CA THR A 434 0.42 14.57 -29.59
C THR A 434 -0.19 13.18 -29.51
N ALA A 435 0.39 12.21 -30.19
CA ALA A 435 0.03 10.80 -30.07
C ALA A 435 1.09 10.07 -29.24
N TYR A 436 0.66 9.15 -28.38
CA TYR A 436 1.52 8.21 -27.69
C TYR A 436 1.16 6.81 -28.19
N LEU A 437 2.10 6.17 -28.83
CA LEU A 437 1.95 4.85 -29.46
C LEU A 437 2.91 3.91 -28.77
N GLY A 438 2.41 3.02 -27.93
CA GLY A 438 3.24 2.12 -27.14
C GLY A 438 2.86 0.66 -27.28
N GLY A 439 3.81 -0.20 -27.04
CA GLY A 439 3.60 -1.64 -26.97
C GLY A 439 4.70 -2.34 -26.18
N ARG A 440 4.32 -3.37 -25.46
CA ARG A 440 5.21 -4.22 -24.69
C ARG A 440 4.88 -5.68 -24.96
N TYR A 441 5.91 -6.46 -25.20
CA TYR A 441 5.84 -7.91 -25.26
C TYR A 441 6.48 -8.50 -24.02
N ASP A 442 5.72 -9.29 -23.28
CA ASP A 442 6.15 -9.98 -22.07
C ASP A 442 6.12 -11.48 -22.29
N HIS A 443 7.16 -12.16 -21.81
CA HIS A 443 7.23 -13.62 -21.73
C HIS A 443 7.38 -14.02 -20.26
N TYR A 444 6.31 -14.60 -19.72
CA TYR A 444 6.19 -15.07 -18.34
C TYR A 444 6.38 -16.58 -18.28
N LYS A 445 7.17 -17.06 -17.32
CA LYS A 445 7.37 -18.48 -17.05
C LYS A 445 7.30 -18.75 -15.54
N LYS A 446 6.41 -19.66 -15.14
CA LYS A 446 6.37 -20.25 -13.80
C LYS A 446 7.07 -21.62 -13.80
N TYR A 447 7.80 -21.94 -12.71
CA TYR A 447 8.63 -23.13 -12.62
C TYR A 447 9.02 -23.45 -11.17
N ASP A 448 9.61 -24.64 -10.94
CA ASP A 448 10.01 -25.14 -9.61
C ASP A 448 8.86 -25.14 -8.58
N GLY A 449 7.63 -25.34 -9.05
CA GLY A 449 6.47 -25.47 -8.18
C GLY A 449 6.50 -26.75 -7.39
N PHE A 450 6.21 -26.67 -6.09
CA PHE A 450 6.22 -27.82 -5.19
C PHE A 450 5.19 -27.65 -4.07
N THR A 451 4.49 -28.75 -3.74
CA THR A 451 3.62 -28.85 -2.57
C THR A 451 3.90 -30.16 -1.83
N GLN A 452 3.79 -30.12 -0.50
CA GLN A 452 3.92 -31.29 0.36
C GLN A 452 2.99 -31.16 1.56
N THR A 453 2.28 -32.23 1.89
CA THR A 453 1.48 -32.36 3.10
C THR A 453 2.07 -33.46 4.01
N VAL A 454 2.02 -33.20 5.32
CA VAL A 454 2.59 -34.09 6.34
C VAL A 454 1.54 -34.31 7.43
N GLN A 455 1.27 -35.55 7.81
CA GLN A 455 0.42 -35.90 8.92
C GLN A 455 1.14 -36.91 9.83
N ASP A 456 1.09 -36.70 11.13
CA ASP A 456 1.74 -37.54 12.14
C ASP A 456 3.23 -37.85 11.79
N ASP A 457 3.95 -36.77 11.42
CA ASP A 457 5.36 -36.80 10.99
C ASP A 457 5.65 -37.63 9.72
N ARG A 458 4.60 -38.06 8.99
CA ARG A 458 4.72 -38.78 7.73
C ARG A 458 4.25 -37.90 6.56
N VAL A 459 4.99 -37.95 5.46
CA VAL A 459 4.56 -37.33 4.21
C VAL A 459 3.34 -38.08 3.69
N THR A 460 2.20 -37.39 3.59
CA THR A 460 0.93 -37.94 3.08
C THR A 460 0.67 -37.57 1.62
N GLY A 461 1.31 -36.50 1.14
CA GLY A 461 1.24 -36.08 -0.25
C GLY A 461 2.47 -35.24 -0.62
N SER A 462 2.92 -35.39 -1.86
CA SER A 462 4.01 -34.59 -2.42
C SER A 462 3.84 -34.48 -3.92
N THR A 463 3.82 -33.22 -4.43
CA THR A 463 3.67 -32.95 -5.86
C THR A 463 4.69 -31.93 -6.32
N SER A 464 5.43 -32.23 -7.37
CA SER A 464 6.26 -31.31 -8.12
C SER A 464 5.56 -30.95 -9.42
N TYR A 465 5.45 -29.64 -9.68
CA TYR A 465 4.75 -29.14 -10.86
C TYR A 465 5.74 -28.81 -11.97
N GLY A 466 5.38 -29.17 -13.19
CA GLY A 466 6.12 -28.80 -14.38
C GLY A 466 6.12 -27.29 -14.63
N SER A 467 7.04 -26.83 -15.47
CA SER A 467 7.04 -25.43 -15.88
C SER A 467 6.00 -25.14 -16.95
N SER A 468 5.39 -23.96 -16.89
CA SER A 468 4.54 -23.45 -17.97
C SER A 468 4.87 -21.97 -18.27
N SER A 469 4.53 -21.52 -19.48
CA SER A 469 4.84 -20.15 -19.91
C SER A 469 3.70 -19.57 -20.74
N TYR A 470 3.62 -18.25 -20.68
CA TYR A 470 2.66 -17.43 -21.42
C TYR A 470 3.38 -16.23 -22.04
N SER A 471 2.88 -15.78 -23.18
CA SER A 471 3.31 -14.51 -23.79
C SER A 471 2.12 -13.59 -23.90
N LYS A 472 2.32 -12.33 -23.61
CA LYS A 472 1.30 -11.29 -23.70
C LYS A 472 1.86 -10.06 -24.40
N PHE A 473 1.01 -9.43 -25.23
CA PHE A 473 1.30 -8.14 -25.83
C PHE A 473 0.35 -7.09 -25.25
N SER A 474 0.91 -6.00 -24.74
CA SER A 474 0.21 -4.91 -24.11
C SER A 474 0.35 -3.63 -24.94
N PRO A 475 -0.58 -3.32 -25.85
CA PRO A 475 -0.60 -2.06 -26.57
C PRO A 475 -1.09 -0.92 -25.68
N LYS A 476 -0.61 0.30 -25.95
CA LYS A 476 -1.15 1.56 -25.39
C LYS A 476 -1.20 2.61 -26.50
N LEU A 477 -2.36 3.23 -26.63
CA LEU A 477 -2.63 4.28 -27.59
C LEU A 477 -3.22 5.46 -26.83
N SER A 478 -2.63 6.64 -26.92
CA SER A 478 -3.20 7.84 -26.34
C SER A 478 -3.07 9.00 -27.30
N LEU A 479 -4.05 9.86 -27.27
CA LEU A 479 -4.09 11.08 -28.09
C LEU A 479 -4.34 12.26 -27.14
N ASP A 480 -3.44 13.23 -27.14
CA ASP A 480 -3.53 14.47 -26.39
C ASP A 480 -3.82 15.63 -27.36
N TYR A 481 -4.78 16.45 -26.99
CA TYR A 481 -5.16 17.66 -27.73
C TYR A 481 -5.01 18.91 -26.86
N LYS A 482 -4.08 19.76 -27.21
CA LYS A 482 -3.88 21.07 -26.63
C LYS A 482 -4.94 22.04 -27.16
N TRP A 483 -6.07 22.17 -26.44
CA TRP A 483 -7.15 23.10 -26.81
C TRP A 483 -6.64 24.54 -26.79
N ASP A 484 -6.00 24.94 -25.71
CA ASP A 484 -5.29 26.20 -25.51
C ASP A 484 -4.07 26.00 -24.57
N ASP A 485 -3.36 27.08 -24.22
CA ASP A 485 -2.16 27.00 -23.35
C ASP A 485 -2.45 26.50 -21.93
N ASN A 486 -3.71 26.50 -21.52
CA ASN A 486 -4.15 26.13 -20.17
C ASN A 486 -5.04 24.87 -20.14
N THR A 487 -5.43 24.32 -21.30
CA THR A 487 -6.39 23.22 -21.40
C THR A 487 -5.84 22.13 -22.32
N ASN A 488 -5.68 20.92 -21.77
CA ASN A 488 -5.40 19.70 -22.51
C ASN A 488 -6.59 18.73 -22.36
N LEU A 489 -6.97 18.10 -23.47
CA LEU A 489 -7.93 16.99 -23.53
C LEU A 489 -7.19 15.74 -23.97
N TYR A 490 -7.52 14.59 -23.41
CA TYR A 490 -6.90 13.35 -23.85
C TYR A 490 -7.89 12.18 -23.90
N VAL A 491 -7.57 11.23 -24.76
CA VAL A 491 -8.18 9.90 -24.78
C VAL A 491 -7.07 8.87 -24.74
N SER A 492 -7.25 7.81 -23.95
CA SER A 492 -6.26 6.73 -23.80
C SER A 492 -6.95 5.37 -23.83
N TYR A 493 -6.35 4.44 -24.55
CA TYR A 493 -6.64 3.02 -24.50
C TYR A 493 -5.39 2.25 -24.13
N GLY A 494 -5.50 1.29 -23.24
CA GLY A 494 -4.42 0.38 -22.89
C GLY A 494 -4.93 -1.02 -22.60
N LYS A 495 -4.24 -2.02 -23.14
CA LYS A 495 -4.46 -3.41 -22.76
C LYS A 495 -3.38 -3.82 -21.76
N SER A 496 -3.79 -4.34 -20.63
CA SER A 496 -2.93 -4.79 -19.53
C SER A 496 -3.12 -6.26 -19.27
N PHE A 497 -2.21 -6.88 -18.54
CA PHE A 497 -2.37 -8.23 -18.06
C PHE A 497 -1.88 -8.33 -16.59
N ASN A 498 -2.42 -9.30 -15.86
CA ASN A 498 -2.00 -9.60 -14.50
C ASN A 498 -1.64 -11.09 -14.41
N PRO A 499 -0.36 -11.45 -14.19
CA PRO A 499 0.02 -12.84 -13.98
C PRO A 499 -0.57 -13.35 -12.67
N PRO A 500 -0.94 -14.64 -12.58
CA PRO A 500 -1.36 -15.23 -11.34
C PRO A 500 -0.20 -15.19 -10.32
N ILE A 501 -0.51 -14.90 -9.06
CA ILE A 501 0.49 -14.89 -7.99
C ILE A 501 0.83 -16.32 -7.56
N LEU A 502 2.06 -16.51 -7.07
CA LEU A 502 2.56 -17.84 -6.73
C LEU A 502 1.70 -18.57 -5.69
N TYR A 503 1.12 -17.81 -4.74
CA TYR A 503 0.14 -18.31 -3.78
C TYR A 503 -1.10 -18.94 -4.44
N GLN A 504 -1.67 -18.30 -5.47
CA GLN A 504 -2.84 -18.81 -6.19
C GLN A 504 -2.54 -20.08 -6.97
N ILE A 505 -1.29 -20.21 -7.44
CA ILE A 505 -0.84 -21.33 -8.27
C ILE A 505 -0.54 -22.56 -7.42
N TYR A 506 0.22 -22.41 -6.33
CA TYR A 506 0.87 -23.52 -5.63
C TYR A 506 0.35 -23.79 -4.22
N ARG A 507 -0.61 -22.99 -3.72
CA ARG A 507 -1.20 -23.29 -2.40
C ARG A 507 -1.99 -24.59 -2.45
N GLU A 508 -1.70 -25.47 -1.47
CA GLU A 508 -2.46 -26.67 -1.16
C GLU A 508 -2.64 -26.72 0.35
N GLY A 509 -3.85 -26.92 0.87
CA GLY A 509 -4.06 -27.09 2.32
C GLY A 509 -5.25 -26.33 2.89
N THR A 510 -5.50 -26.53 4.17
CA THR A 510 -6.71 -26.04 4.85
C THR A 510 -6.60 -24.56 5.20
N SER A 511 -7.62 -23.80 4.86
CA SER A 511 -7.75 -22.38 5.23
C SER A 511 -8.10 -22.22 6.72
N VAL A 512 -7.98 -20.99 7.24
CA VAL A 512 -8.40 -20.64 8.61
C VAL A 512 -9.89 -20.93 8.85
N LEU A 513 -10.69 -20.93 7.80
CA LEU A 513 -12.14 -21.17 7.84
C LEU A 513 -12.51 -22.68 7.75
N GLY A 514 -11.51 -23.56 7.62
CA GLY A 514 -11.72 -25.00 7.55
C GLY A 514 -11.83 -25.58 6.14
N ASN A 515 -11.91 -24.75 5.10
CA ASN A 515 -11.99 -25.22 3.72
C ASN A 515 -10.58 -25.55 3.18
N THR A 516 -10.46 -26.60 2.40
CA THR A 516 -9.24 -26.93 1.68
C THR A 516 -9.15 -26.10 0.40
N ILE A 517 -8.04 -25.37 0.21
CA ILE A 517 -7.73 -24.69 -1.03
C ILE A 517 -6.76 -25.55 -1.82
N HIS A 518 -7.13 -25.89 -3.04
CA HIS A 518 -6.32 -26.70 -3.94
C HIS A 518 -5.47 -25.84 -4.87
N SER A 519 -4.25 -26.30 -5.12
CA SER A 519 -3.32 -25.70 -6.09
C SER A 519 -3.90 -25.74 -7.52
N ASN A 520 -3.57 -24.72 -8.32
CA ASN A 520 -3.91 -24.67 -9.73
C ASN A 520 -2.73 -24.22 -10.61
N PRO A 521 -1.87 -25.15 -11.03
CA PRO A 521 -0.75 -24.82 -11.90
C PRO A 521 -1.16 -24.40 -13.32
N ASP A 522 -2.43 -24.55 -13.71
CA ASP A 522 -2.94 -24.18 -15.03
C ASP A 522 -3.44 -22.74 -15.13
N LEU A 523 -3.43 -21.99 -14.01
CA LEU A 523 -3.84 -20.59 -14.03
C LEU A 523 -3.09 -19.80 -15.09
N ALA A 524 -3.85 -19.05 -15.90
CA ALA A 524 -3.37 -18.13 -16.92
C ALA A 524 -3.46 -16.67 -16.44
N PRO A 525 -2.70 -15.74 -17.04
CA PRO A 525 -2.83 -14.32 -16.73
C PRO A 525 -4.19 -13.75 -17.13
N GLU A 526 -4.78 -12.95 -16.22
CA GLU A 526 -5.93 -12.10 -16.51
C GLU A 526 -5.58 -11.07 -17.60
N THR A 527 -6.57 -10.61 -18.35
CA THR A 527 -6.40 -9.57 -19.37
C THR A 527 -7.38 -8.43 -19.10
N ILE A 528 -6.90 -7.20 -19.20
CA ILE A 528 -7.69 -6.01 -18.87
C ILE A 528 -7.61 -4.99 -19.98
N ASP A 529 -8.77 -4.58 -20.49
CA ASP A 529 -8.92 -3.46 -21.42
C ASP A 529 -9.32 -2.20 -20.63
N ASN A 530 -8.54 -1.12 -20.74
CA ASN A 530 -8.75 0.15 -20.05
C ASN A 530 -9.00 1.26 -21.08
N TRP A 531 -10.03 2.06 -20.83
CA TRP A 531 -10.36 3.27 -21.58
C TRP A 531 -10.44 4.46 -20.63
N GLU A 532 -9.90 5.59 -21.05
CA GLU A 532 -9.94 6.83 -20.28
C GLU A 532 -10.08 8.03 -21.21
N ILE A 533 -10.93 8.98 -20.82
CA ILE A 533 -11.08 10.28 -21.48
C ILE A 533 -10.96 11.32 -20.38
N GLY A 534 -10.06 12.28 -20.55
CA GLY A 534 -9.81 13.26 -19.48
C GLY A 534 -9.51 14.66 -19.99
N MET A 535 -9.56 15.59 -19.05
CA MET A 535 -9.27 17.00 -19.23
C MET A 535 -8.38 17.50 -18.11
N LYS A 536 -7.36 18.25 -18.46
CA LYS A 536 -6.53 19.05 -17.53
C LYS A 536 -6.65 20.51 -17.89
N LYS A 537 -7.09 21.34 -16.93
CA LYS A 537 -7.34 22.75 -17.18
C LYS A 537 -6.79 23.61 -16.04
N LYS A 538 -6.13 24.70 -16.43
CA LYS A 538 -5.74 25.77 -15.52
C LYS A 538 -6.61 27.00 -15.78
N VAL A 539 -7.37 27.44 -14.78
CA VAL A 539 -8.21 28.63 -14.86
C VAL A 539 -7.49 29.80 -14.19
N GLY A 540 -7.08 30.75 -15.00
CA GLY A 540 -6.19 31.82 -14.55
C GLY A 540 -4.88 31.29 -13.98
N ASN A 541 -4.38 31.89 -12.90
CA ASN A 541 -3.17 31.44 -12.22
C ASN A 541 -3.45 30.72 -10.89
N LYS A 542 -4.72 30.47 -10.56
CA LYS A 542 -5.14 30.10 -9.21
C LYS A 542 -5.88 28.77 -9.12
N THR A 543 -6.46 28.27 -10.21
CA THR A 543 -7.27 27.05 -10.18
C THR A 543 -6.71 26.02 -11.14
N ASP A 544 -6.40 24.85 -10.64
CA ASP A 544 -6.07 23.66 -11.44
C ASP A 544 -7.22 22.66 -11.34
N ILE A 545 -7.68 22.17 -12.48
CA ILE A 545 -8.78 21.20 -12.62
C ILE A 545 -8.27 20.01 -13.40
N HIS A 546 -8.53 18.83 -12.89
CA HIS A 546 -8.40 17.57 -13.59
C HIS A 546 -9.73 16.81 -13.50
N ALA A 547 -10.23 16.31 -14.62
CA ALA A 547 -11.43 15.49 -14.68
C ALA A 547 -11.25 14.37 -15.70
N ASP A 548 -11.68 13.16 -15.36
CA ASP A 548 -11.63 12.01 -16.25
C ASP A 548 -12.80 11.05 -16.05
N VAL A 549 -13.12 10.33 -17.10
CA VAL A 549 -14.07 9.20 -17.13
C VAL A 549 -13.28 7.97 -17.54
N PHE A 550 -13.47 6.89 -16.82
CA PHE A 550 -12.76 5.64 -17.06
C PHE A 550 -13.70 4.44 -17.17
N TYR A 551 -13.25 3.45 -17.91
CA TYR A 551 -13.87 2.12 -18.03
C TYR A 551 -12.77 1.07 -18.11
N ALA A 552 -12.88 0.02 -17.28
CA ALA A 552 -11.99 -1.13 -17.29
C ALA A 552 -12.80 -2.42 -17.34
N LYS A 553 -12.37 -3.34 -18.21
CA LYS A 553 -12.94 -4.68 -18.36
C LYS A 553 -11.85 -5.73 -18.20
N THR A 554 -11.98 -6.57 -17.17
CA THR A 554 -11.13 -7.74 -16.94
C THR A 554 -11.80 -8.97 -17.53
N THR A 555 -11.06 -9.76 -18.27
CA THR A 555 -11.44 -11.08 -18.79
C THR A 555 -10.50 -12.13 -18.21
N ASP A 556 -10.99 -13.37 -18.05
CA ASP A 556 -10.28 -14.47 -17.41
C ASP A 556 -9.87 -14.14 -15.95
N ALA A 557 -10.74 -13.39 -15.24
CA ALA A 557 -10.49 -13.00 -13.85
C ALA A 557 -10.24 -14.22 -12.97
N ILE A 558 -9.19 -14.17 -12.15
CA ILE A 558 -8.82 -15.25 -11.24
C ILE A 558 -9.65 -15.13 -9.96
N GLN A 559 -10.51 -16.10 -9.71
CA GLN A 559 -11.37 -16.14 -8.54
C GLN A 559 -11.20 -17.43 -7.76
N LEU A 560 -11.44 -17.37 -6.44
CA LEU A 560 -11.51 -18.55 -5.60
C LEU A 560 -12.91 -19.16 -5.72
N VAL A 561 -13.00 -20.28 -6.42
CA VAL A 561 -14.27 -20.98 -6.71
C VAL A 561 -14.48 -22.11 -5.71
N GLU A 562 -15.71 -22.22 -5.19
CA GLU A 562 -16.15 -23.35 -4.39
C GLU A 562 -16.42 -24.55 -5.32
N LEU A 563 -15.70 -25.65 -5.07
CA LEU A 563 -15.92 -26.91 -5.78
C LEU A 563 -17.02 -27.72 -5.08
N ASP A 564 -17.03 -27.66 -3.75
CA ASP A 564 -18.04 -28.20 -2.84
C ASP A 564 -17.95 -27.48 -1.47
N ASP A 565 -18.68 -27.94 -0.45
CA ASP A 565 -18.75 -27.33 0.88
C ASP A 565 -17.38 -27.24 1.60
N GLU A 566 -16.42 -28.08 1.25
CA GLU A 566 -15.12 -28.19 1.92
C GLU A 566 -13.94 -27.80 1.03
N ASN A 567 -14.13 -27.79 -0.30
CA ASN A 567 -13.05 -27.62 -1.26
C ASN A 567 -13.20 -26.38 -2.12
N LYS A 568 -12.11 -25.64 -2.26
CA LYS A 568 -12.01 -24.41 -3.10
C LYS A 568 -10.78 -24.47 -3.99
N LYS A 569 -10.83 -23.79 -5.12
CA LYS A 569 -9.71 -23.71 -6.06
C LYS A 569 -9.72 -22.36 -6.79
N TYR A 570 -8.54 -21.75 -6.98
CA TYR A 570 -8.43 -20.59 -7.85
C TYR A 570 -8.61 -20.99 -9.32
N GLN A 571 -9.45 -20.29 -10.06
CA GLN A 571 -9.73 -20.54 -11.46
C GLN A 571 -9.86 -19.25 -12.27
N ASN A 572 -9.52 -19.29 -13.56
CA ASN A 572 -9.80 -18.21 -14.51
C ASN A 572 -11.28 -18.29 -14.92
N VAL A 573 -12.16 -17.74 -14.12
CA VAL A 573 -13.60 -17.83 -14.30
C VAL A 573 -14.21 -16.46 -14.11
N GLY A 574 -14.48 -15.78 -15.15
CA GLY A 574 -15.29 -14.62 -14.99
C GLY A 574 -14.83 -13.36 -15.71
N GLU A 575 -15.67 -12.39 -15.59
CA GLU A 575 -15.51 -11.05 -16.13
C GLU A 575 -15.70 -10.05 -14.99
N ALA A 576 -14.81 -9.06 -14.87
CA ALA A 576 -15.03 -7.94 -13.99
C ALA A 576 -15.06 -6.64 -14.80
N LYS A 577 -15.96 -5.74 -14.44
CA LYS A 577 -16.10 -4.42 -15.06
C LYS A 577 -16.10 -3.37 -13.99
N THR A 578 -15.35 -2.29 -14.20
CA THR A 578 -15.37 -1.11 -13.34
C THR A 578 -15.43 0.13 -14.22
N HIS A 579 -16.24 1.10 -13.84
CA HIS A 579 -16.30 2.40 -14.52
C HIS A 579 -16.65 3.50 -13.53
N GLY A 580 -16.29 4.71 -13.91
CA GLY A 580 -16.52 5.86 -13.05
C GLY A 580 -16.06 7.16 -13.66
N PHE A 581 -16.17 8.21 -12.88
CA PHE A 581 -15.56 9.50 -13.17
C PHE A 581 -14.87 10.07 -11.95
N GLU A 582 -13.84 10.86 -12.20
CA GLU A 582 -13.04 11.51 -11.18
C GLU A 582 -12.93 13.01 -11.49
N ILE A 583 -12.90 13.81 -10.45
CA ILE A 583 -12.62 15.24 -10.56
C ILE A 583 -11.73 15.68 -9.40
N ALA A 584 -10.66 16.39 -9.71
CA ALA A 584 -9.77 17.02 -8.75
C ALA A 584 -9.69 18.52 -9.07
N VAL A 585 -9.93 19.34 -8.06
CA VAL A 585 -9.84 20.79 -8.16
C VAL A 585 -8.95 21.30 -7.05
N SER A 586 -7.97 22.11 -7.40
CA SER A 586 -7.13 22.83 -6.46
C SER A 586 -7.26 24.32 -6.71
N GLN A 587 -7.52 25.07 -5.63
CA GLN A 587 -7.75 26.51 -5.68
C GLN A 587 -6.79 27.26 -4.76
N LYS A 588 -6.00 28.16 -5.32
CA LYS A 588 -5.23 29.15 -4.57
C LYS A 588 -6.08 30.42 -4.41
N HIS A 589 -6.66 30.63 -3.22
CA HIS A 589 -7.48 31.82 -2.95
C HIS A 589 -6.60 33.06 -2.79
N SER A 590 -5.49 32.89 -2.04
CA SER A 590 -4.44 33.90 -1.83
C SER A 590 -3.08 33.20 -1.65
N ASP A 591 -2.02 33.95 -1.41
CA ASP A 591 -0.70 33.36 -1.06
C ASP A 591 -0.73 32.62 0.27
N SER A 592 -1.67 32.94 1.14
CA SER A 592 -1.83 32.34 2.45
C SER A 592 -2.95 31.28 2.53
N TRP A 593 -3.74 31.10 1.49
CA TRP A 593 -4.91 30.23 1.57
C TRP A 593 -5.11 29.42 0.30
N THR A 594 -5.11 28.10 0.47
CA THR A 594 -5.36 27.12 -0.61
C THR A 594 -6.43 26.11 -0.17
N SER A 595 -7.22 25.60 -1.12
CA SER A 595 -8.18 24.54 -0.88
C SER A 595 -8.15 23.55 -2.02
N TYR A 596 -8.60 22.34 -1.75
CA TYR A 596 -8.77 21.29 -2.78
C TYR A 596 -10.03 20.49 -2.53
N ILE A 597 -10.51 19.85 -3.60
CA ILE A 597 -11.56 18.84 -3.58
C ILE A 597 -11.24 17.76 -4.61
N ASN A 598 -11.33 16.50 -4.18
CA ASN A 598 -11.17 15.31 -4.99
C ASN A 598 -12.41 14.46 -4.83
N TYR A 599 -13.05 14.15 -5.93
CA TYR A 599 -14.25 13.34 -5.91
C TYR A 599 -14.15 12.24 -6.95
N THR A 600 -14.52 11.03 -6.53
CA THR A 600 -14.66 9.86 -7.39
C THR A 600 -16.06 9.29 -7.23
N TRP A 601 -16.74 9.10 -8.35
CA TRP A 601 -17.87 8.21 -8.46
C TRP A 601 -17.46 6.98 -9.25
N GLN A 602 -17.74 5.79 -8.72
CA GLN A 602 -17.37 4.55 -9.38
C GLN A 602 -18.36 3.43 -9.05
N THR A 603 -18.40 2.42 -9.92
CA THR A 603 -19.15 1.19 -9.68
C THR A 603 -18.51 0.04 -10.42
N GLY A 604 -18.70 -1.18 -9.92
CA GLY A 604 -18.14 -2.38 -10.53
C GLY A 604 -19.10 -3.56 -10.50
N LYS A 605 -18.83 -4.52 -11.36
CA LYS A 605 -19.52 -5.81 -11.42
C LYS A 605 -18.48 -6.94 -11.53
N ILE A 606 -18.81 -8.10 -10.98
CA ILE A 606 -18.10 -9.36 -11.17
C ILE A 606 -19.15 -10.38 -11.62
N ASN A 607 -18.97 -10.96 -12.81
CA ASN A 607 -19.93 -11.90 -13.43
C ASN A 607 -21.38 -11.39 -13.46
N ASP A 608 -21.56 -10.09 -13.80
CA ASP A 608 -22.82 -9.36 -13.80
C ASP A 608 -23.41 -9.02 -12.41
N ASP A 609 -22.90 -9.59 -11.33
CA ASP A 609 -23.23 -9.18 -9.96
C ASP A 609 -22.50 -7.91 -9.57
N LYS A 610 -23.18 -7.05 -8.82
CA LYS A 610 -22.57 -5.80 -8.35
C LYS A 610 -21.42 -6.08 -7.38
N ASN A 611 -20.27 -5.49 -7.63
CA ASN A 611 -19.15 -5.52 -6.70
C ASN A 611 -19.35 -4.48 -5.58
N TYR A 612 -19.65 -4.94 -4.37
CA TYR A 612 -19.93 -4.11 -3.21
C TYR A 612 -18.68 -3.70 -2.42
N ASP A 613 -17.51 -4.30 -2.69
CA ASP A 613 -16.26 -3.89 -2.07
C ASP A 613 -15.76 -2.53 -2.56
N ILE A 614 -16.29 -2.08 -3.70
CA ILE A 614 -15.96 -0.79 -4.29
C ILE A 614 -16.87 0.30 -3.71
N PRO A 615 -16.35 1.25 -2.92
CA PRO A 615 -17.13 2.40 -2.47
C PRO A 615 -17.60 3.22 -3.68
N ARG A 616 -18.89 3.51 -3.74
CA ARG A 616 -19.47 4.22 -4.89
C ARG A 616 -19.07 5.68 -4.95
N HIS A 617 -18.88 6.30 -3.81
CA HIS A 617 -18.49 7.71 -3.68
C HIS A 617 -17.30 7.82 -2.75
N LEU A 618 -16.23 8.43 -3.22
CA LEU A 618 -15.06 8.86 -2.45
C LEU A 618 -14.95 10.38 -2.60
N LEU A 619 -14.87 11.09 -1.49
CA LEU A 619 -14.67 12.53 -1.46
C LEU A 619 -13.57 12.87 -0.49
N HIS A 620 -12.55 13.56 -0.97
CA HIS A 620 -11.51 14.18 -0.14
C HIS A 620 -11.55 15.68 -0.39
N LEU A 621 -11.57 16.44 0.67
CA LEU A 621 -11.55 17.90 0.59
C LEU A 621 -10.68 18.47 1.70
N GLY A 622 -10.07 19.61 1.44
CA GLY A 622 -9.26 20.22 2.47
C GLY A 622 -8.93 21.66 2.19
N THR A 623 -8.52 22.34 3.23
CA THR A 623 -8.09 23.72 3.17
C THR A 623 -6.90 23.97 4.06
N THR A 624 -5.94 24.75 3.56
CA THR A 624 -4.73 25.11 4.27
C THR A 624 -4.65 26.62 4.35
N PHE A 625 -4.49 27.13 5.55
CA PHE A 625 -4.19 28.53 5.83
C PHE A 625 -2.79 28.65 6.40
N HIS A 626 -1.97 29.50 5.79
CA HIS A 626 -0.60 29.78 6.22
C HIS A 626 -0.44 31.28 6.50
N LYS A 627 -0.05 31.61 7.71
CA LYS A 627 0.35 32.95 8.12
C LYS A 627 1.38 32.81 9.22
N ASP A 628 2.62 33.16 8.89
CA ASP A 628 3.73 33.04 9.84
C ASP A 628 3.38 33.53 11.24
N PRO A 629 3.70 32.75 12.28
CA PRO A 629 4.41 31.46 12.28
C PRO A 629 3.47 30.22 12.16
N TRP A 630 2.18 30.40 11.84
CA TRP A 630 1.16 29.37 11.85
C TRP A 630 0.87 28.78 10.48
N THR A 631 0.69 27.47 10.42
CA THR A 631 0.04 26.78 9.30
C THR A 631 -1.05 25.89 9.87
N VAL A 632 -2.28 26.08 9.42
CA VAL A 632 -3.46 25.31 9.82
C VAL A 632 -4.00 24.59 8.60
N ASN A 633 -4.22 23.29 8.73
CA ASN A 633 -4.81 22.45 7.71
C ASN A 633 -6.03 21.72 8.26
N VAL A 634 -7.12 21.71 7.51
CA VAL A 634 -8.34 20.97 7.79
C VAL A 634 -8.63 20.09 6.59
N ASP A 635 -8.75 18.78 6.82
CA ASP A 635 -9.04 17.78 5.79
C ASP A 635 -10.28 16.97 6.15
N GLY A 636 -11.13 16.71 5.17
CA GLY A 636 -12.30 15.85 5.28
C GLY A 636 -12.23 14.70 4.29
N MET A 637 -12.64 13.51 4.73
CA MET A 637 -12.76 12.32 3.90
C MET A 637 -14.14 11.70 4.07
N PHE A 638 -14.86 11.49 2.98
CA PHE A 638 -16.12 10.77 2.94
C PHE A 638 -15.99 9.52 2.09
N ILE A 639 -16.43 8.39 2.65
CA ILE A 639 -16.55 7.11 1.95
C ILE A 639 -18.01 6.68 2.04
N SER A 640 -18.63 6.39 0.88
CA SER A 640 -20.02 5.92 0.85
C SER A 640 -20.15 4.51 1.42
N ASP A 641 -21.38 4.15 1.73
CA ASP A 641 -21.74 2.80 2.13
C ASP A 641 -21.24 1.75 1.13
N ARG A 642 -20.77 0.64 1.67
CA ARG A 642 -20.37 -0.57 0.95
C ARG A 642 -21.29 -1.69 1.43
N THR A 643 -22.38 -1.89 0.69
CA THR A 643 -23.28 -3.01 0.93
C THR A 643 -22.73 -4.22 0.23
N GLU A 644 -22.37 -5.25 0.96
CA GLU A 644 -22.08 -6.55 0.40
C GLU A 644 -23.40 -7.20 -0.05
N ALA A 645 -23.44 -7.67 -1.28
CA ALA A 645 -24.43 -8.65 -1.68
C ALA A 645 -24.16 -9.91 -0.88
N GLY A 646 -25.16 -10.36 -0.17
CA GLY A 646 -25.02 -11.56 0.60
C GLY A 646 -24.30 -12.65 -0.19
N MET A 647 -23.32 -13.28 0.40
CA MET A 647 -23.06 -14.66 0.08
C MET A 647 -24.41 -15.37 0.18
N ILE A 648 -24.66 -16.28 -0.74
CA ILE A 648 -25.88 -17.12 -0.72
C ILE A 648 -26.10 -17.64 0.70
N GLY A 649 -27.14 -17.11 1.35
CA GLY A 649 -27.54 -17.53 2.69
C GLY A 649 -27.30 -16.57 3.83
N GLY A 650 -26.83 -15.29 3.59
CA GLY A 650 -26.65 -14.53 4.78
C GLY A 650 -26.46 -13.05 4.68
N HIS A 651 -26.47 -12.28 5.21
CA HIS A 651 -26.61 -11.37 6.31
C HIS A 651 -25.39 -10.48 6.49
N PHE A 652 -25.22 -9.43 5.65
CA PHE A 652 -24.22 -8.42 5.93
C PHE A 652 -24.89 -7.10 6.25
N LYS A 653 -24.50 -6.49 7.37
CA LYS A 653 -24.68 -5.09 7.57
C LYS A 653 -23.92 -4.38 6.45
N SER A 654 -24.57 -3.41 5.81
CA SER A 654 -23.85 -2.46 5.00
C SER A 654 -22.74 -1.84 5.87
N ARG A 655 -21.54 -1.73 5.34
CA ARG A 655 -20.54 -0.82 5.91
C ARG A 655 -21.10 0.58 5.67
N ASP A 656 -21.64 1.18 6.72
CA ASP A 656 -22.28 2.49 6.66
C ASP A 656 -21.32 3.55 6.13
N ALA A 657 -21.87 4.51 5.41
CA ALA A 657 -21.12 5.68 4.98
C ALA A 657 -20.57 6.44 6.19
N TYR A 658 -19.34 6.95 6.06
CA TYR A 658 -18.72 7.74 7.11
C TYR A 658 -17.99 8.97 6.56
N PHE A 659 -17.89 9.97 7.43
CA PHE A 659 -17.11 11.17 7.19
C PHE A 659 -16.14 11.38 8.34
N LEU A 660 -14.85 11.49 8.01
CA LEU A 660 -13.77 11.80 8.94
C LEU A 660 -13.30 13.23 8.70
N LEU A 661 -13.08 13.96 9.77
CA LEU A 661 -12.54 15.33 9.76
C LEU A 661 -11.25 15.36 10.55
N ASN A 662 -10.19 15.89 9.97
CA ASN A 662 -8.87 16.01 10.58
C ASN A 662 -8.45 17.47 10.68
N LEU A 663 -7.76 17.84 11.76
CA LEU A 663 -7.21 19.16 12.00
C LEU A 663 -5.72 19.03 12.30
N ASN A 664 -4.90 19.79 11.58
CA ASN A 664 -3.46 19.85 11.79
C ASN A 664 -3.04 21.32 11.95
N THR A 665 -2.27 21.61 12.98
CA THR A 665 -1.75 22.94 13.25
C THR A 665 -0.25 22.86 13.47
N ASN A 666 0.52 23.57 12.68
CA ASN A 666 1.98 23.67 12.80
C ASN A 666 2.37 25.09 13.21
N TYR A 667 3.25 25.19 14.21
CA TYR A 667 3.86 26.44 14.65
C TYR A 667 5.37 26.41 14.40
N GLN A 668 5.86 27.36 13.62
CA GLN A 668 7.26 27.51 13.28
C GLN A 668 7.92 28.48 14.27
N PHE A 669 8.69 27.96 15.24
CA PHE A 669 9.39 28.77 16.24
C PHE A 669 10.55 29.56 15.65
N ASN A 670 11.28 28.92 14.74
CA ASN A 670 12.36 29.50 13.97
C ASN A 670 12.58 28.62 12.72
N LYS A 671 13.52 28.98 11.85
CA LYS A 671 13.78 28.28 10.58
C LYS A 671 14.11 26.79 10.72
N ASN A 672 14.59 26.37 11.89
CA ASN A 672 15.07 25.00 12.15
C ASN A 672 14.07 24.19 12.97
N PHE A 673 13.23 24.83 13.80
CA PHE A 673 12.40 24.14 14.76
C PHE A 673 10.92 24.50 14.62
N SER A 674 10.08 23.46 14.53
CA SER A 674 8.63 23.58 14.52
C SER A 674 7.98 22.52 15.42
N MET A 675 6.77 22.80 15.88
CA MET A 675 5.89 21.84 16.54
C MET A 675 4.57 21.75 15.79
N GLN A 676 4.05 20.54 15.71
CA GLN A 676 2.77 20.25 15.07
C GLN A 676 1.85 19.56 16.07
N PHE A 677 0.60 20.00 16.13
CA PHE A 677 -0.48 19.34 16.84
C PHE A 677 -1.52 18.88 15.84
N ALA A 678 -1.86 17.61 15.89
CA ALA A 678 -2.84 16.97 15.00
C ALA A 678 -3.98 16.34 15.81
N ILE A 679 -5.19 16.46 15.29
CA ILE A 679 -6.37 15.74 15.72
C ILE A 679 -6.93 15.00 14.51
N GLU A 680 -6.90 13.69 14.55
CA GLU A 680 -7.54 12.84 13.53
C GLU A 680 -8.92 12.41 14.02
N ASN A 681 -9.86 12.27 13.09
CA ASN A 681 -11.25 11.96 13.38
C ASN A 681 -11.84 12.90 14.46
N VAL A 682 -11.79 14.22 14.23
CA VAL A 682 -12.27 15.27 15.18
C VAL A 682 -13.69 15.01 15.66
N LEU A 683 -14.53 14.43 14.80
CA LEU A 683 -15.95 14.14 15.09
C LEU A 683 -16.15 12.87 15.92
N ASP A 684 -15.07 12.13 16.23
CA ASP A 684 -15.10 10.87 16.96
C ASP A 684 -16.08 9.84 16.35
N ARG A 685 -16.07 9.78 15.02
CA ARG A 685 -16.92 8.88 14.27
C ARG A 685 -16.45 7.45 14.43
N GLU A 686 -17.30 6.55 14.91
CA GLU A 686 -17.08 5.11 14.81
C GLU A 686 -17.39 4.65 13.38
N TYR A 687 -16.49 3.87 12.78
CA TYR A 687 -16.64 3.36 11.41
C TYR A 687 -15.98 1.99 11.26
N PHE A 688 -16.45 1.23 10.27
CA PHE A 688 -15.85 -0.04 9.88
C PHE A 688 -14.91 0.20 8.70
N ASP A 689 -13.64 -0.19 8.88
CA ASP A 689 -12.59 0.12 7.93
C ASP A 689 -12.48 -0.96 6.84
N GLU A 690 -12.34 -2.21 7.23
CA GLU A 690 -12.15 -3.35 6.32
C GLU A 690 -12.81 -4.61 6.82
N ASP A 691 -13.24 -5.49 5.89
CA ASP A 691 -13.66 -6.84 6.18
C ASP A 691 -12.50 -7.81 6.12
N ILE A 692 -12.36 -8.63 7.14
CA ILE A 692 -11.39 -9.73 7.17
C ILE A 692 -12.03 -11.02 6.66
N SER A 693 -13.31 -11.17 6.94
CA SER A 693 -14.14 -12.31 6.53
C SER A 693 -15.61 -11.98 6.77
N THR A 694 -16.48 -12.87 6.33
CA THR A 694 -17.94 -12.77 6.40
C THR A 694 -18.55 -12.23 7.70
N ASN A 695 -17.82 -12.16 8.80
CA ASN A 695 -18.34 -11.70 10.09
C ASN A 695 -17.28 -11.03 10.98
N HIS A 696 -16.18 -10.60 10.37
CA HIS A 696 -15.08 -9.98 11.09
C HIS A 696 -14.71 -8.65 10.43
N TYR A 697 -14.94 -7.57 11.15
CA TYR A 697 -14.66 -6.20 10.70
C TYR A 697 -13.52 -5.60 11.49
N TYR A 698 -12.66 -4.84 10.82
CA TYR A 698 -11.80 -3.90 11.51
C TYR A 698 -12.58 -2.63 11.82
N ILE A 699 -12.58 -2.26 13.09
CA ILE A 699 -13.12 -0.99 13.56
C ILE A 699 -12.02 0.04 13.40
N GLY A 700 -12.32 1.14 12.72
CA GLY A 700 -11.40 2.26 12.57
C GLY A 700 -11.11 2.93 13.93
N ASP A 701 -9.97 3.63 13.99
CA ASP A 701 -9.59 4.35 15.20
C ASP A 701 -10.58 5.50 15.48
N GLY A 702 -10.91 5.72 16.73
CA GLY A 702 -11.68 6.87 17.18
C GLY A 702 -10.86 8.16 17.04
N ARG A 703 -11.25 9.21 17.77
CA ARG A 703 -10.50 10.46 17.79
C ARG A 703 -9.12 10.26 18.40
N THR A 704 -8.09 10.67 17.67
CA THR A 704 -6.70 10.62 18.12
C THR A 704 -6.04 11.98 18.14
N PHE A 705 -5.04 12.11 18.99
CA PHE A 705 -4.24 13.31 19.16
C PHE A 705 -2.77 12.96 18.96
N THR A 706 -2.03 13.82 18.24
CA THR A 706 -0.59 13.67 18.07
C THR A 706 0.11 15.03 18.25
N LEU A 707 1.15 15.05 19.05
CA LEU A 707 2.07 16.17 19.18
C LEU A 707 3.42 15.76 18.60
N SER A 708 3.93 16.55 17.67
CA SER A 708 5.21 16.30 17.00
C SER A 708 6.15 17.48 17.16
N ALA A 709 7.41 17.21 17.41
CA ALA A 709 8.49 18.19 17.36
C ALA A 709 9.43 17.84 16.18
N ARG A 710 9.77 18.83 15.37
CA ARG A 710 10.61 18.66 14.19
C ARG A 710 11.76 19.66 14.23
N TYR A 711 12.96 19.17 14.04
CA TYR A 711 14.18 19.98 13.88
C TYR A 711 14.83 19.66 12.54
N ALA A 712 15.28 20.69 11.81
CA ALA A 712 16.00 20.52 10.55
C ALA A 712 17.18 21.52 10.49
N PHE A 713 18.32 21.11 9.92
CA PHE A 713 19.53 21.92 9.79
C PHE A 713 20.19 21.77 8.43
#